data_2d02306647782b0b397261765c963275
#
_entry.id   2d02306647782b0b397261765c963275
#
_cell.length_a   1.000
_cell.length_b   1.000
_cell.length_c   1.000
_cell.angle_alpha   90.00
_cell.angle_beta   90.00
_cell.angle_gamma   90.00
#
_symmetry.space_group_name_H-M   'P 1'
#
loop_
_entity.id
_entity.type
_entity.pdbx_description
1 polymer ?
#
loop_
_entity_poly.entity_id
_entity_poly.type
_entity_poly.pdbx_seq_one_letter_code
_entity_poly.pdbx_strand_id
1 'polypeptide(L)'
;MRKLLLVGLMLLTSITTFAQISGKVIDTETNDPLPGATIIVQGTADGTVTGFDGTFSIDVEEGTILIVSYLGYETAEISAGIDEIIGLVPDLNQLGEVVVTSGVIDIAKVRTTPVAVSTISPSEIALKVGNQEFPEIMNKTPGVYATKQGGGYGDSRISLRGFDQRNTSFLINGQPVNDMENGWVYWSNWQGLTDVASGIQLQRGLGASRLAVPSVGGTVSIFTKAAEAKKGSSFQQSVGNDGYFKTTASVSTGLSDNGWATSVLLSKWQGDGYIYNTKGEGYTYFFALGYAPEDSDHSVNFSFLGAGQWHHQRDVWVSIRDYQNFGSEGIDRRWNSNGGVLNGEEFSMRRNFYNKPLATLNWDWDISDNLKLATSLYGSAGRGGGTGPRGRNYYNSETDILPFRKDLTEHYLENGRGSRTPEGFIDFDAVVAFNQSNTDPYSGGLPFAGQLIGSNGFNDDGVNRSALVRRASMNSHDWVGAISNLEYESGDWKYSIGVDLRNYTGYHYRTINNLMGLDGYYSTGNKNSAGQIINTTIEASPFNDTGIRGPKIDYYNVGKVGWQGLNGLVEYNNETVSAVLQVGGSNQSFQRIDYFDQPGNPESDTKNVDGGYIKGGANYNIDEKQNVFFNAGVISRQPQFGAVFPNYGNAINENLQNEEIKSFELGYGFIGSNFKVNVNAYSTVWGNRFVQRSLSNQQGVDGSAQFKDIDVSHKGIEIETSYNPTDKLRLKGMLSIGDWKYTKDFDAELFDDNQQSIGTGTLYLKDAKVGDAAQFTSYVEADYQIGSKLRVDLGYRFVDGLYADYSITDSEFTQPGNKGALKLPSYGLADLGATYRFEILGSDASFRVNVNNLFDTYYIAESNTNIHAGDASETWNGVDTRNSVWFGFGRTFNTSLKVRF
;
A
#
# COMPACT_ATOMS: atom_id res chain seq x y z
N MET A 1 -20.88 -59.81 -58.21
CA MET A 1 -19.87 -58.80 -57.80
C MET A 1 -20.38 -57.35 -57.79
N ARG A 2 -21.27 -56.92 -58.68
CA ARG A 2 -21.75 -55.47 -58.62
C ARG A 2 -22.66 -55.11 -57.43
N LYS A 3 -23.33 -56.09 -56.80
CA LYS A 3 -24.17 -55.86 -55.60
C LYS A 3 -23.42 -55.86 -54.29
N LEU A 4 -22.23 -56.53 -54.26
CA LEU A 4 -21.31 -56.46 -53.05
C LEU A 4 -20.49 -55.20 -53.01
N LEU A 5 -20.22 -54.52 -54.16
CA LEU A 5 -19.54 -53.21 -54.18
C LEU A 5 -20.45 -52.03 -53.76
N LEU A 6 -21.77 -52.15 -53.92
CA LEU A 6 -22.74 -51.17 -53.49
C LEU A 6 -22.99 -51.22 -51.97
N VAL A 7 -22.94 -52.42 -51.37
CA VAL A 7 -23.05 -52.59 -49.91
C VAL A 7 -21.75 -52.18 -49.20
N GLY A 8 -20.59 -52.41 -49.83
CA GLY A 8 -19.31 -51.89 -49.34
C GLY A 8 -19.17 -50.38 -49.41
N LEU A 9 -19.80 -49.74 -50.43
CA LEU A 9 -19.77 -48.30 -50.56
C LEU A 9 -20.79 -47.57 -49.61
N MET A 10 -21.88 -48.25 -49.22
CA MET A 10 -22.82 -47.74 -48.19
C MET A 10 -22.36 -47.91 -46.75
N LEU A 11 -21.39 -48.84 -46.47
CA LEU A 11 -20.76 -49.01 -45.14
C LEU A 11 -19.55 -48.05 -44.92
N LEU A 12 -19.10 -47.33 -45.98
CA LEU A 12 -18.01 -46.37 -45.94
C LEU A 12 -18.48 -44.93 -45.78
N THR A 13 -19.79 -44.64 -45.68
CA THR A 13 -20.36 -43.29 -45.59
C THR A 13 -20.96 -42.95 -44.22
N SER A 14 -20.76 -43.77 -43.17
CA SER A 14 -21.02 -43.35 -41.81
C SER A 14 -19.75 -42.76 -41.19
N ILE A 15 -19.18 -41.76 -41.86
CA ILE A 15 -18.30 -40.81 -41.15
C ILE A 15 -19.25 -39.93 -40.35
N THR A 16 -19.35 -40.16 -39.05
CA THR A 16 -19.93 -39.19 -38.13
C THR A 16 -19.07 -37.94 -38.22
N THR A 17 -19.51 -36.95 -38.96
CA THR A 17 -18.97 -35.60 -38.89
C THR A 17 -19.35 -35.04 -37.53
N PHE A 18 -18.43 -35.09 -36.61
CA PHE A 18 -18.54 -34.24 -35.40
C PHE A 18 -18.55 -32.79 -35.89
N ALA A 19 -19.58 -32.03 -35.54
CA ALA A 19 -19.59 -30.61 -35.79
C ALA A 19 -18.60 -29.97 -34.83
N GLN A 20 -17.58 -29.33 -35.34
CA GLN A 20 -16.68 -28.55 -34.55
C GLN A 20 -17.43 -27.38 -33.91
N ILE A 21 -17.64 -27.41 -32.62
CA ILE A 21 -18.27 -26.32 -31.88
C ILE A 21 -17.20 -25.28 -31.57
N SER A 22 -17.46 -24.03 -31.87
CA SER A 22 -16.63 -22.88 -31.54
C SER A 22 -17.37 -21.89 -30.68
N GLY A 23 -16.66 -21.17 -29.81
CA GLY A 23 -17.24 -20.17 -28.97
C GLY A 23 -16.16 -19.25 -28.38
N LYS A 24 -16.59 -18.30 -27.55
CA LYS A 24 -15.72 -17.36 -26.84
C LYS A 24 -16.11 -17.25 -25.39
N VAL A 25 -15.13 -17.36 -24.48
CA VAL A 25 -15.32 -17.16 -23.05
C VAL A 25 -14.87 -15.75 -22.67
N ILE A 26 -15.72 -15.02 -21.98
CA ILE A 26 -15.50 -13.63 -21.55
C ILE A 26 -15.82 -13.45 -20.07
N ASP A 27 -15.23 -12.45 -19.48
CA ASP A 27 -15.60 -11.92 -18.16
C ASP A 27 -16.92 -11.14 -18.30
N THR A 28 -17.96 -11.48 -17.53
CA THR A 28 -19.26 -10.79 -17.57
C THR A 28 -19.20 -9.37 -17.04
N GLU A 29 -18.19 -9.03 -16.22
CA GLU A 29 -18.06 -7.70 -15.68
C GLU A 29 -17.26 -6.78 -16.59
N THR A 30 -16.25 -7.30 -17.24
CA THR A 30 -15.34 -6.50 -18.04
C THR A 30 -15.48 -6.76 -19.54
N ASN A 31 -16.19 -7.81 -19.95
CA ASN A 31 -16.20 -8.37 -21.33
C ASN A 31 -14.81 -8.70 -21.87
N ASP A 32 -13.82 -8.82 -20.97
CA ASP A 32 -12.49 -9.24 -21.37
C ASP A 32 -12.52 -10.71 -21.79
N PRO A 33 -11.84 -11.06 -22.88
CA PRO A 33 -11.64 -12.46 -23.17
C PRO A 33 -10.88 -13.13 -22.04
N LEU A 34 -11.28 -14.32 -21.67
CA LEU A 34 -10.63 -15.12 -20.64
C LEU A 34 -9.71 -16.16 -21.29
N PRO A 35 -8.41 -15.85 -21.51
CA PRO A 35 -7.46 -16.76 -22.13
C PRO A 35 -7.06 -17.86 -21.15
N GLY A 36 -7.13 -19.11 -21.62
CA GLY A 36 -6.84 -20.27 -20.79
C GLY A 36 -8.02 -20.72 -19.91
N ALA A 37 -9.24 -20.22 -20.16
CA ALA A 37 -10.44 -20.82 -19.58
C ALA A 37 -10.58 -22.26 -20.06
N THR A 38 -10.92 -23.15 -19.13
CA THR A 38 -11.02 -24.59 -19.39
C THR A 38 -12.44 -24.94 -19.76
N ILE A 39 -12.61 -25.69 -20.84
CA ILE A 39 -13.88 -26.21 -21.32
C ILE A 39 -13.76 -27.74 -21.29
N ILE A 40 -14.57 -28.43 -20.48
CA ILE A 40 -14.58 -29.88 -20.32
C ILE A 40 -15.96 -30.41 -20.66
N VAL A 41 -16.02 -31.54 -21.36
CA VAL A 41 -17.28 -32.25 -21.59
C VAL A 41 -17.72 -32.91 -20.27
N GLN A 42 -18.92 -32.61 -19.81
CA GLN A 42 -19.43 -33.12 -18.53
C GLN A 42 -19.34 -34.64 -18.43
N GLY A 43 -18.69 -35.12 -17.36
CA GLY A 43 -18.53 -36.55 -17.10
C GLY A 43 -17.43 -37.24 -17.90
N THR A 44 -16.57 -36.51 -18.62
CA THR A 44 -15.42 -37.04 -19.36
C THR A 44 -14.15 -36.26 -19.01
N ALA A 45 -12.99 -36.74 -19.49
CA ALA A 45 -11.73 -36.03 -19.43
C ALA A 45 -11.44 -35.22 -20.73
N ASP A 46 -12.36 -35.23 -21.70
CA ASP A 46 -12.18 -34.55 -22.97
C ASP A 46 -12.50 -33.08 -22.82
N GLY A 47 -11.59 -32.22 -23.27
CA GLY A 47 -11.76 -30.78 -23.13
C GLY A 47 -10.79 -29.98 -23.99
N THR A 48 -10.96 -28.67 -23.97
CA THR A 48 -10.10 -27.69 -24.63
C THR A 48 -9.89 -26.49 -23.72
N VAL A 49 -8.98 -25.59 -24.09
CA VAL A 49 -8.77 -24.32 -23.40
C VAL A 49 -8.94 -23.16 -24.36
N THR A 50 -9.35 -22.01 -23.85
CA THR A 50 -9.48 -20.80 -24.70
C THR A 50 -8.12 -20.25 -25.09
N GLY A 51 -8.02 -19.79 -26.34
CA GLY A 51 -6.91 -18.96 -26.81
C GLY A 51 -6.84 -17.59 -26.15
N PHE A 52 -5.86 -16.77 -26.50
CA PHE A 52 -5.66 -15.44 -25.93
C PHE A 52 -6.82 -14.45 -26.18
N ASP A 53 -7.58 -14.66 -27.21
CA ASP A 53 -8.78 -13.89 -27.55
C ASP A 53 -10.05 -14.45 -26.88
N GLY A 54 -9.89 -15.45 -25.98
CA GLY A 54 -10.97 -16.15 -25.32
C GLY A 54 -11.70 -17.15 -26.20
N THR A 55 -11.31 -17.33 -27.47
CA THR A 55 -11.98 -18.30 -28.38
C THR A 55 -11.53 -19.72 -28.10
N PHE A 56 -12.44 -20.67 -28.30
CA PHE A 56 -12.16 -22.09 -28.22
C PHE A 56 -12.81 -22.84 -29.38
N SER A 57 -12.36 -24.06 -29.58
CA SER A 57 -12.97 -25.01 -30.50
C SER A 57 -12.89 -26.40 -29.89
N ILE A 58 -13.99 -27.16 -29.94
CA ILE A 58 -14.10 -28.49 -29.39
C ILE A 58 -14.94 -29.39 -30.32
N ASP A 59 -14.52 -30.64 -30.50
CA ASP A 59 -15.21 -31.58 -31.37
C ASP A 59 -16.26 -32.36 -30.57
N VAL A 60 -17.46 -31.80 -30.43
CA VAL A 60 -18.60 -32.40 -29.74
C VAL A 60 -19.91 -32.16 -30.48
N GLU A 61 -20.93 -32.96 -30.19
CA GLU A 61 -22.27 -32.75 -30.77
C GLU A 61 -22.94 -31.49 -30.15
N GLU A 62 -23.72 -30.77 -30.97
CA GLU A 62 -24.56 -29.67 -30.51
C GLU A 62 -25.52 -30.16 -29.43
N GLY A 63 -25.60 -29.40 -28.30
CA GLY A 63 -26.39 -29.78 -27.13
C GLY A 63 -25.61 -30.56 -26.05
N THR A 64 -24.33 -30.93 -26.30
CA THR A 64 -23.48 -31.53 -25.28
C THR A 64 -23.28 -30.56 -24.13
N ILE A 65 -23.36 -31.02 -22.87
CA ILE A 65 -23.11 -30.16 -21.72
C ILE A 65 -21.62 -29.95 -21.57
N LEU A 66 -21.20 -28.68 -21.60
CA LEU A 66 -19.84 -28.23 -21.34
C LEU A 66 -19.74 -27.56 -19.99
N ILE A 67 -18.73 -27.93 -19.24
CA ILE A 67 -18.34 -27.26 -17.98
C ILE A 67 -17.23 -26.28 -18.33
N VAL A 68 -17.50 -24.98 -18.17
CA VAL A 68 -16.57 -23.90 -18.47
C VAL A 68 -16.11 -23.24 -17.16
N SER A 69 -14.81 -23.26 -16.92
CA SER A 69 -14.23 -22.74 -15.69
C SER A 69 -13.01 -21.86 -15.99
N TYR A 70 -12.83 -20.84 -15.17
CA TYR A 70 -11.66 -19.96 -15.20
C TYR A 70 -11.34 -19.45 -13.80
N LEU A 71 -10.05 -19.30 -13.50
CA LEU A 71 -9.57 -18.86 -12.19
C LEU A 71 -10.20 -17.53 -11.76
N GLY A 72 -10.88 -17.51 -10.61
CA GLY A 72 -11.56 -16.33 -10.09
C GLY A 72 -12.94 -16.08 -10.69
N TYR A 73 -13.57 -17.09 -11.29
CA TYR A 73 -14.90 -17.01 -11.91
C TYR A 73 -15.78 -18.17 -11.50
N GLU A 74 -17.08 -17.93 -11.42
CA GLU A 74 -18.06 -19.01 -11.24
C GLU A 74 -17.99 -19.97 -12.43
N THR A 75 -17.99 -21.27 -12.14
CA THR A 75 -18.06 -22.32 -13.16
C THR A 75 -19.41 -22.30 -13.85
N ALA A 76 -19.47 -22.23 -15.16
CA ALA A 76 -20.69 -22.27 -15.94
C ALA A 76 -20.90 -23.63 -16.58
N GLU A 77 -22.12 -24.17 -16.44
CA GLU A 77 -22.60 -25.32 -17.23
C GLU A 77 -23.43 -24.79 -18.39
N ILE A 78 -23.01 -25.10 -19.61
CA ILE A 78 -23.70 -24.66 -20.83
C ILE A 78 -23.97 -25.83 -21.78
N SER A 79 -24.98 -25.70 -22.59
CA SER A 79 -25.24 -26.59 -23.72
C SER A 79 -24.44 -26.10 -24.93
N ALA A 80 -23.59 -26.95 -25.51
CA ALA A 80 -22.72 -26.57 -26.65
C ALA A 80 -23.51 -26.07 -27.85
N GLY A 81 -23.21 -24.85 -28.32
CA GLY A 81 -23.77 -24.18 -29.48
C GLY A 81 -22.67 -23.59 -30.35
N ILE A 82 -22.97 -23.32 -31.61
CA ILE A 82 -22.02 -22.75 -32.58
C ILE A 82 -21.89 -21.24 -32.36
N ASP A 83 -20.65 -20.73 -32.27
CA ASP A 83 -20.29 -19.32 -32.07
C ASP A 83 -20.88 -18.69 -30.80
N GLU A 84 -20.98 -19.43 -29.71
CA GLU A 84 -21.57 -18.99 -28.47
C GLU A 84 -20.61 -18.12 -27.66
N ILE A 85 -21.13 -17.02 -27.10
CA ILE A 85 -20.40 -16.19 -26.16
C ILE A 85 -20.75 -16.63 -24.73
N ILE A 86 -19.80 -17.21 -24.05
CA ILE A 86 -19.94 -17.73 -22.69
C ILE A 86 -19.41 -16.68 -21.73
N GLY A 87 -20.29 -16.05 -20.97
CA GLY A 87 -19.91 -15.12 -19.91
C GLY A 87 -19.67 -15.85 -18.60
N LEU A 88 -18.46 -15.76 -18.06
CA LEU A 88 -18.18 -16.19 -16.70
C LEU A 88 -18.31 -14.99 -15.74
N VAL A 89 -19.00 -15.20 -14.63
CA VAL A 89 -19.16 -14.20 -13.57
C VAL A 89 -17.90 -14.24 -12.69
N PRO A 90 -17.22 -13.10 -12.47
CA PRO A 90 -16.14 -13.05 -11.48
C PRO A 90 -16.65 -13.50 -10.10
N ASP A 91 -16.09 -14.54 -9.58
CA ASP A 91 -16.33 -15.00 -8.21
C ASP A 91 -15.03 -14.99 -7.43
N LEU A 92 -14.88 -13.99 -6.60
CA LEU A 92 -13.72 -13.89 -5.71
C LEU A 92 -13.76 -14.94 -4.57
N ASN A 93 -14.91 -15.59 -4.34
CA ASN A 93 -15.00 -16.73 -3.43
C ASN A 93 -14.51 -18.03 -4.09
N GLN A 94 -14.65 -18.10 -5.42
CA GLN A 94 -14.00 -19.12 -6.22
C GLN A 94 -12.81 -18.48 -6.95
N LEU A 95 -11.72 -18.35 -6.27
CA LEU A 95 -10.41 -18.34 -6.93
C LEU A 95 -10.23 -19.75 -7.51
N GLY A 96 -11.13 -20.14 -8.42
CA GLY A 96 -11.60 -21.48 -8.77
C GLY A 96 -10.62 -22.46 -9.37
N GLU A 97 -9.35 -22.22 -9.31
CA GLU A 97 -8.26 -23.15 -9.54
C GLU A 97 -7.25 -23.10 -8.40
N VAL A 98 -7.63 -22.49 -7.30
CA VAL A 98 -6.85 -22.45 -6.06
C VAL A 98 -7.26 -23.65 -5.22
N VAL A 99 -6.30 -24.42 -4.79
CA VAL A 99 -6.53 -25.64 -4.00
C VAL A 99 -7.25 -25.34 -2.69
N VAL A 100 -7.14 -24.12 -2.18
CA VAL A 100 -7.84 -23.68 -0.97
C VAL A 100 -8.02 -22.15 -0.99
N THR A 101 -9.26 -21.66 -0.88
CA THR A 101 -9.57 -20.32 -0.40
C THR A 101 -9.84 -20.40 1.09
N SER A 102 -9.22 -19.57 1.91
CA SER A 102 -9.50 -19.59 3.35
C SER A 102 -10.88 -18.96 3.66
N GLY A 103 -11.72 -19.68 4.38
CA GLY A 103 -13.01 -19.18 4.90
C GLY A 103 -12.86 -18.04 5.93
N VAL A 104 -11.62 -17.65 6.28
CA VAL A 104 -11.32 -16.44 7.06
C VAL A 104 -11.44 -15.17 6.20
N ILE A 105 -11.39 -15.31 4.87
CA ILE A 105 -11.41 -14.18 3.94
C ILE A 105 -12.84 -13.71 3.72
N ASP A 106 -13.11 -12.43 4.00
CA ASP A 106 -14.40 -11.80 3.77
C ASP A 106 -14.41 -11.06 2.43
N ILE A 107 -15.18 -11.59 1.50
CA ILE A 107 -15.42 -10.98 0.20
C ILE A 107 -16.83 -10.40 0.17
N ALA A 108 -16.93 -9.07 -0.01
CA ALA A 108 -18.22 -8.43 -0.18
C ALA A 108 -18.77 -8.74 -1.58
N LYS A 109 -20.01 -9.25 -1.61
CA LYS A 109 -20.72 -9.55 -2.86
C LYS A 109 -21.58 -8.38 -3.28
N VAL A 110 -21.47 -7.98 -4.55
CA VAL A 110 -22.34 -6.96 -5.15
C VAL A 110 -23.80 -7.43 -5.06
N ARG A 111 -24.71 -6.49 -4.70
CA ARG A 111 -26.17 -6.73 -4.52
C ARG A 111 -26.57 -7.61 -3.31
N THR A 112 -25.60 -8.12 -2.57
CA THR A 112 -25.88 -8.90 -1.34
C THR A 112 -25.29 -8.18 -0.14
N THR A 113 -24.01 -7.80 -0.18
CA THR A 113 -23.37 -7.08 0.93
C THR A 113 -23.70 -5.59 0.85
N PRO A 114 -24.29 -4.98 1.91
CA PRO A 114 -24.71 -3.57 1.87
C PRO A 114 -23.55 -2.60 2.08
N VAL A 115 -22.55 -2.64 1.22
CA VAL A 115 -21.36 -1.78 1.26
C VAL A 115 -20.95 -1.32 -0.13
N ALA A 116 -20.28 -0.17 -0.20
CA ALA A 116 -19.68 0.30 -1.44
C ALA A 116 -18.41 -0.50 -1.74
N VAL A 117 -18.40 -1.26 -2.83
CA VAL A 117 -17.31 -2.18 -3.20
C VAL A 117 -16.76 -1.83 -4.57
N SER A 118 -15.42 -1.82 -4.71
CA SER A 118 -14.72 -1.82 -5.99
C SER A 118 -13.72 -2.96 -6.03
N THR A 119 -13.65 -3.65 -7.16
CA THR A 119 -12.75 -4.79 -7.37
C THR A 119 -11.77 -4.50 -8.50
N ILE A 120 -10.50 -4.81 -8.28
CA ILE A 120 -9.44 -4.77 -9.31
C ILE A 120 -9.07 -6.22 -9.62
N SER A 121 -9.32 -6.63 -10.86
CA SER A 121 -9.12 -8.01 -11.30
C SER A 121 -7.65 -8.38 -11.47
N PRO A 122 -7.31 -9.70 -11.48
CA PRO A 122 -5.95 -10.18 -11.75
C PRO A 122 -5.41 -9.70 -13.09
N SER A 123 -6.26 -9.64 -14.11
CA SER A 123 -5.90 -9.15 -15.45
C SER A 123 -5.55 -7.66 -15.44
N GLU A 124 -6.29 -6.86 -14.70
CA GLU A 124 -6.02 -5.43 -14.55
C GLU A 124 -4.71 -5.16 -13.80
N ILE A 125 -4.44 -5.90 -12.71
CA ILE A 125 -3.15 -5.85 -12.00
C ILE A 125 -2.00 -6.19 -12.97
N ALA A 126 -2.09 -7.31 -13.66
CA ALA A 126 -1.02 -7.80 -14.54
C ALA A 126 -0.71 -6.86 -15.72
N LEU A 127 -1.72 -6.17 -16.26
CA LEU A 127 -1.56 -5.28 -17.42
C LEU A 127 -1.13 -3.87 -17.02
N LYS A 128 -1.64 -3.33 -15.90
CA LYS A 128 -1.57 -1.89 -15.61
C LYS A 128 -0.57 -1.49 -14.53
N VAL A 129 -0.10 -2.42 -13.70
CA VAL A 129 0.91 -2.10 -12.68
C VAL A 129 2.19 -1.57 -13.33
N GLY A 130 2.75 -2.27 -14.32
CA GLY A 130 3.99 -1.83 -14.97
C GLY A 130 5.13 -1.61 -13.97
N ASN A 131 5.66 -0.39 -13.95
CA ASN A 131 6.63 0.11 -12.97
C ASN A 131 6.00 1.06 -11.94
N GLN A 132 4.67 1.05 -11.79
CA GLN A 132 3.98 1.81 -10.74
C GLN A 132 4.08 1.11 -9.39
N GLU A 133 3.96 1.88 -8.33
CA GLU A 133 3.83 1.37 -6.98
C GLU A 133 2.46 0.72 -6.75
N PHE A 134 2.39 -0.28 -5.88
CA PHE A 134 1.16 -1.04 -5.63
C PHE A 134 -0.05 -0.16 -5.26
N PRO A 135 0.05 0.89 -4.40
CA PRO A 135 -1.07 1.77 -4.10
C PRO A 135 -1.63 2.56 -5.29
N GLU A 136 -0.80 2.88 -6.28
CA GLU A 136 -1.21 3.72 -7.40
C GLU A 136 -2.24 3.05 -8.31
N ILE A 137 -2.26 1.71 -8.36
CA ILE A 137 -3.24 0.96 -9.14
C ILE A 137 -4.68 1.23 -8.66
N MET A 138 -4.83 1.60 -7.37
CA MET A 138 -6.10 1.91 -6.75
C MET A 138 -6.59 3.34 -7.03
N ASN A 139 -5.77 4.22 -7.64
CA ASN A 139 -6.15 5.59 -8.02
C ASN A 139 -7.31 5.69 -9.00
N LYS A 140 -7.73 4.57 -9.60
CA LYS A 140 -8.88 4.46 -10.51
C LYS A 140 -10.19 4.18 -9.77
N THR A 141 -10.13 4.05 -8.45
CA THR A 141 -11.26 3.77 -7.56
C THR A 141 -11.75 5.06 -6.91
N PRO A 142 -13.06 5.29 -6.78
CA PRO A 142 -13.58 6.48 -6.12
C PRO A 142 -13.07 6.65 -4.69
N GLY A 143 -12.79 7.89 -4.30
CA GLY A 143 -12.34 8.24 -2.95
C GLY A 143 -10.89 7.89 -2.63
N VAL A 144 -10.14 7.29 -3.58
CA VAL A 144 -8.73 6.94 -3.40
C VAL A 144 -7.82 8.06 -3.93
N TYR A 145 -6.83 8.41 -3.12
CA TYR A 145 -5.70 9.25 -3.52
C TYR A 145 -4.39 8.61 -3.06
N ALA A 146 -3.61 8.11 -4.01
CA ALA A 146 -2.30 7.51 -3.76
C ALA A 146 -1.22 8.30 -4.48
N THR A 147 -0.09 8.49 -3.80
CA THR A 147 1.10 9.22 -4.29
C THR A 147 2.36 8.39 -4.09
N LYS A 148 3.44 8.80 -4.75
CA LYS A 148 4.79 8.24 -4.54
C LYS A 148 5.57 8.97 -3.45
N GLN A 149 4.96 9.94 -2.76
CA GLN A 149 5.62 10.83 -1.80
C GLN A 149 6.95 11.38 -2.36
N GLY A 150 8.06 11.18 -1.67
CA GLY A 150 9.39 11.58 -2.12
C GLY A 150 9.87 10.89 -3.40
N GLY A 151 9.30 9.75 -3.77
CA GLY A 151 9.54 9.09 -5.05
C GLY A 151 10.63 8.02 -5.05
N GLY A 152 11.07 7.53 -3.88
CA GLY A 152 11.83 6.30 -3.79
C GLY A 152 10.95 5.07 -4.03
N TYR A 153 11.55 3.95 -4.36
CA TYR A 153 10.81 2.69 -4.56
C TYR A 153 10.13 2.23 -3.27
N GLY A 154 8.79 2.11 -3.30
CA GLY A 154 8.00 1.68 -2.13
C GLY A 154 7.71 2.78 -1.10
N ASP A 155 8.00 4.04 -1.41
CA ASP A 155 7.71 5.17 -0.53
C ASP A 155 6.26 5.69 -0.66
N SER A 156 5.38 4.94 -1.27
CA SER A 156 4.00 5.34 -1.54
C SER A 156 3.18 5.58 -0.27
N ARG A 157 2.18 6.44 -0.43
CA ARG A 157 1.12 6.72 0.53
C ARG A 157 -0.24 6.59 -0.15
N ILE A 158 -1.25 6.20 0.60
CA ILE A 158 -2.63 6.12 0.12
C ILE A 158 -3.58 6.70 1.16
N SER A 159 -4.58 7.43 0.71
CA SER A 159 -5.75 7.82 1.50
C SER A 159 -7.02 7.29 0.84
N LEU A 160 -8.03 6.98 1.66
CA LEU A 160 -9.35 6.52 1.24
C LEU A 160 -10.41 7.40 1.89
N ARG A 161 -11.22 8.13 1.09
CA ARG A 161 -12.22 9.10 1.57
C ARG A 161 -11.65 10.15 2.54
N GLY A 162 -10.39 10.57 2.32
CA GLY A 162 -9.67 11.49 3.19
C GLY A 162 -9.10 10.88 4.46
N PHE A 163 -9.31 9.58 4.69
CA PHE A 163 -8.66 8.87 5.78
C PHE A 163 -7.27 8.40 5.34
N ASP A 164 -6.27 8.75 6.13
CA ASP A 164 -4.90 8.28 5.97
C ASP A 164 -4.83 6.74 6.10
N GLN A 165 -3.84 6.11 5.48
CA GLN A 165 -3.67 4.65 5.47
C GLN A 165 -3.60 4.00 6.87
N ARG A 166 -3.22 4.72 7.92
CA ARG A 166 -3.29 4.25 9.31
C ARG A 166 -4.71 3.98 9.80
N ASN A 167 -5.68 4.54 9.11
CA ASN A 167 -7.10 4.49 9.46
C ASN A 167 -7.93 3.67 8.48
N THR A 168 -7.24 3.01 7.53
CA THR A 168 -7.78 2.04 6.57
C THR A 168 -7.19 0.68 6.88
N SER A 169 -8.00 -0.35 6.99
CA SER A 169 -7.51 -1.71 7.23
C SER A 169 -7.00 -2.32 5.92
N PHE A 170 -5.75 -2.73 5.90
CA PHE A 170 -5.16 -3.48 4.78
C PHE A 170 -4.99 -4.93 5.19
N LEU A 171 -5.55 -5.82 4.38
CA LEU A 171 -5.54 -7.26 4.63
C LEU A 171 -4.83 -7.97 3.49
N ILE A 172 -3.93 -8.90 3.81
CA ILE A 172 -3.38 -9.86 2.84
C ILE A 172 -3.93 -11.22 3.22
N ASN A 173 -4.74 -11.83 2.35
CA ASN A 173 -5.43 -13.10 2.61
C ASN A 173 -6.18 -13.11 3.95
N GLY A 174 -6.86 -11.99 4.29
CA GLY A 174 -7.60 -11.83 5.52
C GLY A 174 -6.78 -11.40 6.74
N GLN A 175 -5.46 -11.35 6.65
CA GLN A 175 -4.58 -10.96 7.76
C GLN A 175 -4.30 -9.46 7.73
N PRO A 176 -4.52 -8.72 8.82
CA PRO A 176 -4.16 -7.31 8.89
C PRO A 176 -2.64 -7.11 8.81
N VAL A 177 -2.21 -6.15 7.99
CA VAL A 177 -0.79 -5.84 7.80
C VAL A 177 -0.40 -4.43 8.25
N ASN A 178 -1.35 -3.65 8.73
CA ASN A 178 -1.07 -2.39 9.40
C ASN A 178 -0.23 -2.64 10.65
N ASP A 179 0.81 -1.84 10.84
CA ASP A 179 1.67 -1.91 12.02
C ASP A 179 0.87 -1.74 13.33
N MET A 180 1.12 -2.60 14.32
CA MET A 180 0.30 -2.61 15.54
C MET A 180 0.62 -1.47 16.52
N GLU A 181 1.73 -0.77 16.36
CA GLU A 181 2.08 0.38 17.19
C GLU A 181 1.51 1.69 16.61
N ASN A 182 1.66 1.92 15.30
CA ASN A 182 1.37 3.20 14.66
C ASN A 182 0.33 3.14 13.54
N GLY A 183 -0.16 1.96 13.18
CA GLY A 183 -1.15 1.75 12.13
C GLY A 183 -0.64 1.90 10.69
N TRP A 184 0.61 2.27 10.48
CA TRP A 184 1.15 2.56 9.16
C TRP A 184 1.34 1.29 8.32
N VAL A 185 1.18 1.41 7.01
CA VAL A 185 1.58 0.38 6.02
C VAL A 185 2.80 0.90 5.27
N TYR A 186 3.94 0.27 5.49
CA TYR A 186 5.19 0.57 4.78
C TYR A 186 5.22 -0.22 3.48
N TRP A 187 4.86 0.40 2.36
CA TRP A 187 4.68 -0.28 1.07
C TRP A 187 5.98 -0.89 0.53
N SER A 188 7.13 -0.35 0.92
CA SER A 188 8.44 -0.96 0.64
C SER A 188 8.57 -2.40 1.15
N ASN A 189 7.87 -2.75 2.24
CA ASN A 189 7.85 -4.12 2.77
C ASN A 189 7.00 -5.07 1.92
N TRP A 190 6.17 -4.55 1.03
CA TRP A 190 5.16 -5.27 0.26
C TRP A 190 5.31 -5.11 -1.25
N GLN A 191 6.47 -4.70 -1.74
CA GLN A 191 6.71 -4.52 -3.18
C GLN A 191 6.47 -5.79 -4.02
N GLY A 192 6.62 -6.95 -3.41
CA GLY A 192 6.30 -8.24 -4.05
C GLY A 192 4.82 -8.48 -4.32
N LEU A 193 3.91 -7.70 -3.73
CA LEU A 193 2.47 -7.87 -3.98
C LEU A 193 2.10 -7.71 -5.46
N THR A 194 2.80 -6.86 -6.22
CA THR A 194 2.58 -6.70 -7.66
C THR A 194 2.79 -7.99 -8.46
N ASP A 195 3.57 -8.94 -7.94
CA ASP A 195 3.88 -10.21 -8.60
C ASP A 195 2.91 -11.32 -8.20
N VAL A 196 2.41 -11.28 -6.97
CA VAL A 196 1.64 -12.36 -6.37
C VAL A 196 0.17 -12.05 -6.18
N ALA A 197 -0.25 -10.78 -6.28
CA ALA A 197 -1.66 -10.42 -6.12
C ALA A 197 -2.52 -11.05 -7.22
N SER A 198 -3.59 -11.71 -6.80
CA SER A 198 -4.62 -12.33 -7.66
C SER A 198 -5.92 -11.53 -7.66
N GLY A 199 -6.02 -10.46 -6.88
CA GLY A 199 -7.16 -9.56 -6.85
C GLY A 199 -7.05 -8.57 -5.70
N ILE A 200 -7.76 -7.44 -5.82
CA ILE A 200 -7.88 -6.44 -4.77
C ILE A 200 -9.36 -6.07 -4.65
N GLN A 201 -9.89 -6.11 -3.43
CA GLN A 201 -11.22 -5.59 -3.16
C GLN A 201 -11.13 -4.42 -2.18
N LEU A 202 -11.68 -3.27 -2.59
CA LEU A 202 -11.81 -2.09 -1.73
C LEU A 202 -13.24 -1.99 -1.26
N GLN A 203 -13.46 -2.18 0.04
CA GLN A 203 -14.70 -1.92 0.72
C GLN A 203 -14.59 -0.56 1.40
N ARG A 204 -15.34 0.42 0.90
CA ARG A 204 -15.27 1.80 1.40
C ARG A 204 -16.19 1.98 2.61
N GLY A 205 -15.76 2.79 3.59
CA GLY A 205 -16.53 3.08 4.81
C GLY A 205 -16.46 1.96 5.85
N LEU A 206 -17.61 1.62 6.47
CA LEU A 206 -17.66 0.68 7.60
C LEU A 206 -17.24 -0.75 7.25
N GLY A 207 -17.21 -1.10 5.97
CA GLY A 207 -16.81 -2.42 5.47
C GLY A 207 -17.65 -3.57 6.03
N ALA A 208 -17.57 -4.72 5.38
CA ALA A 208 -18.20 -5.96 5.84
C ALA A 208 -17.22 -6.92 6.54
N SER A 209 -16.01 -6.47 6.83
CA SER A 209 -14.97 -7.33 7.42
C SER A 209 -15.44 -7.95 8.74
N ARG A 210 -15.29 -9.27 8.87
CA ARG A 210 -15.59 -10.05 10.07
C ARG A 210 -14.51 -9.95 11.14
N LEU A 211 -13.44 -9.21 10.88
CA LEU A 211 -12.39 -9.02 11.88
C LEU A 211 -12.85 -8.09 12.98
N ALA A 212 -12.40 -8.36 14.19
CA ALA A 212 -12.61 -7.47 15.34
C ALA A 212 -11.88 -6.13 15.23
N VAL A 213 -11.20 -5.87 14.09
CA VAL A 213 -10.45 -4.64 13.83
C VAL A 213 -11.37 -3.58 13.25
N PRO A 214 -11.61 -2.48 13.96
CA PRO A 214 -12.40 -1.38 13.43
C PRO A 214 -11.59 -0.58 12.41
N SER A 215 -12.05 -0.59 11.15
CA SER A 215 -11.57 0.32 10.11
C SER A 215 -12.45 1.56 10.05
N VAL A 216 -11.86 2.73 9.86
CA VAL A 216 -12.58 4.01 9.75
C VAL A 216 -12.83 4.36 8.28
N GLY A 217 -11.79 4.34 7.46
CA GLY A 217 -11.86 4.72 6.04
C GLY A 217 -12.40 3.62 5.15
N GLY A 218 -12.19 2.37 5.53
CA GLY A 218 -12.58 1.19 4.75
C GLY A 218 -11.61 0.03 4.92
N THR A 219 -11.84 -1.03 4.15
CA THR A 219 -11.00 -2.22 4.15
C THR A 219 -10.49 -2.48 2.73
N VAL A 220 -9.19 -2.67 2.58
CA VAL A 220 -8.54 -3.09 1.34
C VAL A 220 -8.07 -4.52 1.52
N SER A 221 -8.77 -5.46 0.89
CA SER A 221 -8.40 -6.88 0.90
C SER A 221 -7.59 -7.20 -0.35
N ILE A 222 -6.38 -7.69 -0.15
CA ILE A 222 -5.45 -8.10 -1.20
C ILE A 222 -5.38 -9.61 -1.16
N PHE A 223 -5.77 -10.25 -2.25
CA PHE A 223 -5.69 -11.69 -2.40
C PHE A 223 -4.39 -12.03 -3.11
N THR A 224 -3.67 -13.00 -2.62
CA THR A 224 -2.47 -13.50 -3.30
C THR A 224 -2.77 -14.82 -3.98
N LYS A 225 -1.92 -15.18 -4.93
CA LYS A 225 -1.91 -16.52 -5.49
C LYS A 225 -1.81 -17.53 -4.35
N ALA A 226 -2.49 -18.66 -4.52
CA ALA A 226 -2.33 -19.82 -3.67
C ALA A 226 -1.66 -20.93 -4.48
N ALA A 227 -1.67 -22.16 -3.97
CA ALA A 227 -1.29 -23.31 -4.77
C ALA A 227 -2.30 -23.47 -5.91
N GLU A 228 -1.85 -23.30 -7.15
CA GLU A 228 -2.71 -23.36 -8.34
C GLU A 228 -3.09 -24.79 -8.67
N ALA A 229 -4.38 -25.03 -8.96
CA ALA A 229 -4.85 -26.34 -9.40
C ALA A 229 -4.34 -26.71 -10.81
N LYS A 230 -4.04 -25.72 -11.65
CA LYS A 230 -3.47 -25.90 -12.98
C LYS A 230 -1.95 -25.97 -12.98
N LYS A 231 -1.42 -26.97 -13.70
CA LYS A 231 0.01 -27.06 -14.02
C LYS A 231 0.39 -25.99 -15.03
N GLY A 232 1.49 -25.27 -14.78
CA GLY A 232 2.00 -24.30 -15.74
C GLY A 232 3.24 -23.57 -15.24
N SER A 233 3.88 -22.84 -16.14
CA SER A 233 5.01 -21.98 -15.80
C SER A 233 4.95 -20.68 -16.59
N SER A 234 5.57 -19.62 -16.08
CA SER A 234 5.68 -18.36 -16.80
C SER A 234 7.03 -17.69 -16.55
N PHE A 235 7.47 -16.98 -17.57
CA PHE A 235 8.63 -16.10 -17.48
C PHE A 235 8.22 -14.71 -17.97
N GLN A 236 8.59 -13.68 -17.24
CA GLN A 236 8.34 -12.28 -17.61
C GLN A 236 9.60 -11.44 -17.45
N GLN A 237 9.92 -10.68 -18.49
CA GLN A 237 10.97 -9.67 -18.48
C GLN A 237 10.34 -8.31 -18.68
N SER A 238 10.64 -7.36 -17.78
CA SER A 238 10.20 -5.97 -17.88
C SER A 238 11.39 -5.02 -17.88
N VAL A 239 11.29 -3.96 -18.68
CA VAL A 239 12.26 -2.86 -18.74
C VAL A 239 11.51 -1.53 -18.76
N GLY A 240 12.11 -0.47 -18.23
CA GLY A 240 11.51 0.85 -18.18
C GLY A 240 12.56 1.96 -18.18
N ASN A 241 12.11 3.19 -18.07
CA ASN A 241 13.00 4.33 -17.93
C ASN A 241 13.80 4.25 -16.60
N ASP A 242 14.86 5.04 -16.52
CA ASP A 242 15.76 5.15 -15.35
C ASP A 242 16.34 3.78 -14.92
N GLY A 243 16.78 2.98 -15.88
CA GLY A 243 17.43 1.69 -15.62
C GLY A 243 16.51 0.62 -15.01
N TYR A 244 15.17 0.81 -15.01
CA TYR A 244 14.25 -0.17 -14.46
C TYR A 244 14.32 -1.50 -15.21
N PHE A 245 14.61 -2.56 -14.49
CA PHE A 245 14.71 -3.91 -15.01
C PHE A 245 14.12 -4.90 -14.00
N LYS A 246 13.18 -5.75 -14.45
CA LYS A 246 12.55 -6.75 -13.60
C LYS A 246 12.39 -8.07 -14.31
N THR A 247 12.83 -9.15 -13.67
CA THR A 247 12.66 -10.52 -14.13
C THR A 247 11.76 -11.27 -13.15
N THR A 248 10.75 -11.96 -13.64
CA THR A 248 9.85 -12.80 -12.82
C THR A 248 9.72 -14.17 -13.46
N ALA A 249 9.84 -15.21 -12.64
CA ALA A 249 9.60 -16.59 -13.05
C ALA A 249 8.64 -17.25 -12.06
N SER A 250 7.70 -18.04 -12.57
CA SER A 250 6.77 -18.81 -11.74
C SER A 250 6.55 -20.23 -12.29
N VAL A 251 6.26 -21.17 -11.40
CA VAL A 251 5.91 -22.55 -11.74
C VAL A 251 4.85 -23.06 -10.77
N SER A 252 3.88 -23.82 -11.29
CA SER A 252 2.89 -24.54 -10.51
C SER A 252 2.84 -26.00 -10.98
N THR A 253 2.74 -26.93 -10.02
CA THR A 253 2.60 -28.38 -10.33
C THR A 253 1.20 -28.75 -10.80
N GLY A 254 0.21 -27.89 -10.53
CA GLY A 254 -1.20 -28.24 -10.57
C GLY A 254 -1.61 -29.15 -9.41
N LEU A 255 -2.92 -29.43 -9.32
CA LEU A 255 -3.49 -30.33 -8.35
C LEU A 255 -3.24 -31.78 -8.80
N SER A 256 -2.65 -32.58 -7.92
CA SER A 256 -2.44 -34.01 -8.13
C SER A 256 -3.69 -34.82 -7.73
N ASP A 257 -3.79 -36.04 -8.19
CA ASP A 257 -4.87 -36.98 -7.82
C ASP A 257 -5.00 -37.20 -6.31
N ASN A 258 -3.92 -36.95 -5.56
CA ASN A 258 -3.90 -37.05 -4.09
C ASN A 258 -4.22 -35.71 -3.39
N GLY A 259 -4.69 -34.70 -4.11
CA GLY A 259 -5.10 -33.41 -3.59
C GLY A 259 -3.96 -32.44 -3.26
N TRP A 260 -2.73 -32.68 -3.72
CA TRP A 260 -1.59 -31.77 -3.48
C TRP A 260 -1.33 -30.85 -4.67
N ALA A 261 -1.02 -29.59 -4.37
CA ALA A 261 -0.52 -28.62 -5.35
C ALA A 261 0.59 -27.76 -4.76
N THR A 262 1.54 -27.32 -5.59
CA THR A 262 2.64 -26.45 -5.18
C THR A 262 2.85 -25.34 -6.20
N SER A 263 3.01 -24.12 -5.73
CA SER A 263 3.35 -22.97 -6.58
C SER A 263 4.57 -22.23 -6.04
N VAL A 264 5.48 -21.82 -6.93
CA VAL A 264 6.68 -21.05 -6.61
C VAL A 264 6.76 -19.84 -7.54
N LEU A 265 7.11 -18.68 -7.01
CA LEU A 265 7.44 -17.50 -7.79
C LEU A 265 8.69 -16.83 -7.24
N LEU A 266 9.60 -16.45 -8.14
CA LEU A 266 10.79 -15.69 -7.83
C LEU A 266 10.84 -14.48 -8.76
N SER A 267 11.19 -13.33 -8.21
CA SER A 267 11.37 -12.08 -8.96
C SER A 267 12.54 -11.28 -8.43
N LYS A 268 13.21 -10.58 -9.34
CA LYS A 268 14.23 -9.57 -9.02
C LYS A 268 13.94 -8.32 -9.81
N TRP A 269 14.01 -7.15 -9.15
CA TRP A 269 13.96 -5.85 -9.79
C TRP A 269 15.13 -4.97 -9.36
N GLN A 270 15.49 -4.02 -10.21
CA GLN A 270 16.47 -2.96 -9.95
C GLN A 270 16.17 -1.73 -10.79
N GLY A 271 16.67 -0.57 -10.41
CA GLY A 271 16.56 0.66 -11.18
C GLY A 271 17.27 1.83 -10.51
N ASP A 272 17.58 2.87 -11.30
CA ASP A 272 18.25 4.07 -10.80
C ASP A 272 17.26 5.05 -10.13
N GLY A 273 15.95 4.85 -10.37
CA GLY A 273 14.87 5.69 -9.85
C GLY A 273 14.61 6.93 -10.70
N TYR A 274 13.34 7.35 -10.80
CA TYR A 274 12.95 8.54 -11.52
C TYR A 274 13.54 9.82 -10.89
N ILE A 275 13.58 9.89 -9.57
CA ILE A 275 14.22 10.97 -8.82
C ILE A 275 15.72 10.70 -8.76
N TYR A 276 16.55 11.72 -8.94
CA TYR A 276 18.00 11.56 -8.87
C TYR A 276 18.45 10.97 -7.53
N ASN A 277 19.39 10.06 -7.58
CA ASN A 277 19.96 9.39 -6.41
C ASN A 277 18.88 8.61 -5.58
N THR A 278 17.93 7.96 -6.27
CA THR A 278 16.95 7.06 -5.62
C THR A 278 17.06 5.62 -6.13
N LYS A 279 18.24 5.20 -6.51
CA LYS A 279 18.57 3.82 -6.89
C LYS A 279 18.03 2.80 -5.90
N GLY A 280 17.54 1.67 -6.42
CA GLY A 280 17.01 0.59 -5.59
C GLY A 280 17.13 -0.78 -6.25
N GLU A 281 17.00 -1.81 -5.41
CA GLU A 281 17.00 -3.22 -5.78
C GLU A 281 16.13 -4.01 -4.80
N GLY A 282 15.43 -5.02 -5.32
CA GLY A 282 14.60 -5.88 -4.48
C GLY A 282 14.31 -7.23 -5.11
N TYR A 283 13.84 -8.13 -4.26
CA TYR A 283 13.54 -9.53 -4.58
C TYR A 283 12.16 -9.87 -4.07
N THR A 284 11.40 -10.64 -4.85
CA THR A 284 10.18 -11.30 -4.39
C THR A 284 10.42 -12.80 -4.39
N TYR A 285 10.04 -13.45 -3.29
CA TYR A 285 9.98 -14.89 -3.20
C TYR A 285 8.63 -15.31 -2.63
N PHE A 286 8.01 -16.25 -3.31
CA PHE A 286 6.71 -16.79 -2.94
C PHE A 286 6.72 -18.29 -3.10
N PHE A 287 6.16 -18.98 -2.09
CA PHE A 287 5.94 -20.41 -2.08
C PHE A 287 4.53 -20.66 -1.55
N ALA A 288 3.77 -21.52 -2.20
CA ALA A 288 2.49 -22.00 -1.70
C ALA A 288 2.40 -23.51 -1.84
N LEU A 289 1.82 -24.16 -0.82
CA LEU A 289 1.54 -25.60 -0.77
C LEU A 289 0.09 -25.79 -0.34
N GLY A 290 -0.72 -26.38 -1.21
CA GLY A 290 -2.12 -26.67 -0.94
C GLY A 290 -2.36 -28.18 -0.81
N TYR A 291 -3.29 -28.55 0.04
CA TYR A 291 -3.81 -29.89 0.21
C TYR A 291 -5.35 -29.84 0.29
N ALA A 292 -6.01 -30.36 -0.71
CA ALA A 292 -7.46 -30.40 -0.82
C ALA A 292 -7.89 -31.68 -1.59
N PRO A 293 -7.88 -32.87 -0.97
CA PRO A 293 -8.37 -34.08 -1.59
C PRO A 293 -9.89 -34.03 -1.75
N GLU A 294 -10.40 -34.64 -2.83
CA GLU A 294 -11.81 -34.57 -3.24
C GLU A 294 -12.76 -35.12 -2.17
N ASP A 295 -12.35 -36.18 -1.47
CA ASP A 295 -13.16 -36.87 -0.45
C ASP A 295 -12.89 -36.44 0.99
N SER A 296 -12.31 -35.22 1.21
CA SER A 296 -11.94 -34.74 2.54
C SER A 296 -12.75 -33.51 2.95
N ASP A 297 -13.28 -33.54 4.18
CA ASP A 297 -13.89 -32.37 4.83
C ASP A 297 -12.83 -31.32 5.26
N HIS A 298 -11.55 -31.57 5.02
CA HIS A 298 -10.46 -30.67 5.40
C HIS A 298 -9.69 -30.21 4.18
N SER A 299 -9.39 -28.91 4.17
CA SER A 299 -8.44 -28.35 3.23
C SER A 299 -7.41 -27.47 3.96
N VAL A 300 -6.17 -27.50 3.47
CA VAL A 300 -5.05 -26.76 4.07
C VAL A 300 -4.27 -26.02 2.99
N ASN A 301 -3.95 -24.75 3.23
CA ASN A 301 -3.08 -23.98 2.39
C ASN A 301 -1.99 -23.30 3.22
N PHE A 302 -0.74 -23.60 2.91
CA PHE A 302 0.42 -22.88 3.44
C PHE A 302 0.94 -21.93 2.38
N SER A 303 1.21 -20.67 2.75
CA SER A 303 1.88 -19.71 1.88
C SER A 303 3.02 -19.00 2.62
N PHE A 304 4.08 -18.67 1.87
CA PHE A 304 5.23 -17.94 2.35
C PHE A 304 5.60 -16.88 1.32
N LEU A 305 5.47 -15.60 1.72
CA LEU A 305 5.73 -14.43 0.88
C LEU A 305 6.80 -13.57 1.52
N GLY A 306 7.75 -13.09 0.75
CA GLY A 306 8.67 -12.06 1.20
C GLY A 306 9.12 -11.17 0.04
N ALA A 307 9.47 -9.92 0.39
CA ALA A 307 9.91 -8.88 -0.54
C ALA A 307 11.08 -8.10 0.08
N GLY A 308 12.25 -8.73 0.09
CA GLY A 308 13.47 -8.05 0.57
C GLY A 308 13.93 -6.98 -0.41
N GLN A 309 14.14 -5.74 0.07
CA GLN A 309 14.53 -4.61 -0.77
C GLN A 309 15.42 -3.61 -0.06
N TRP A 310 16.13 -2.81 -0.83
CA TRP A 310 16.70 -1.55 -0.41
C TRP A 310 16.53 -0.50 -1.51
N HIS A 311 16.40 0.76 -1.11
CA HIS A 311 16.39 1.89 -2.04
C HIS A 311 16.82 3.17 -1.34
N HIS A 312 17.38 4.09 -2.10
CA HIS A 312 17.62 5.45 -1.66
C HIS A 312 16.32 6.26 -1.72
N GLN A 313 16.20 7.29 -0.87
CA GLN A 313 14.97 8.07 -0.70
C GLN A 313 15.20 9.56 -0.91
N ARG A 314 14.14 10.24 -1.35
CA ARG A 314 13.98 11.69 -1.21
C ARG A 314 12.88 11.91 -0.15
N ASP A 315 13.26 12.01 1.12
CA ASP A 315 12.32 12.11 2.24
C ASP A 315 12.36 13.46 2.96
N VAL A 316 13.13 14.41 2.44
CA VAL A 316 13.18 15.79 2.95
C VAL A 316 12.31 16.68 2.08
N TRP A 317 11.40 17.39 2.74
CA TRP A 317 10.57 18.40 2.12
C TRP A 317 11.42 19.64 1.79
N VAL A 318 11.36 20.11 0.55
CA VAL A 318 12.08 21.29 0.07
C VAL A 318 11.12 22.26 -0.60
N SER A 319 11.49 23.55 -0.63
CA SER A 319 10.65 24.57 -1.21
C SER A 319 10.58 24.47 -2.74
N ILE A 320 9.51 25.03 -3.34
CA ILE A 320 9.42 25.17 -4.80
C ILE A 320 10.62 25.96 -5.33
N ARG A 321 11.07 26.98 -4.58
CA ARG A 321 12.27 27.76 -4.90
C ARG A 321 13.52 26.91 -4.99
N ASP A 322 13.68 25.90 -4.13
CA ASP A 322 14.83 24.98 -4.20
C ASP A 322 14.81 24.18 -5.49
N TYR A 323 13.63 23.69 -5.93
CA TYR A 323 13.50 23.03 -7.23
C TYR A 323 13.75 23.96 -8.44
N GLN A 324 13.56 25.26 -8.28
CA GLN A 324 13.88 26.25 -9.31
C GLN A 324 15.37 26.57 -9.40
N ASN A 325 16.06 26.58 -8.25
CA ASN A 325 17.44 27.00 -8.13
C ASN A 325 18.43 25.87 -8.35
N PHE A 326 18.02 24.63 -8.08
CA PHE A 326 18.84 23.42 -8.25
C PHE A 326 18.29 22.59 -9.39
N GLY A 327 19.19 21.99 -10.19
CA GLY A 327 18.83 21.21 -11.36
C GLY A 327 19.16 21.93 -12.67
N SER A 328 18.62 21.44 -13.79
CA SER A 328 19.10 21.81 -15.13
C SER A 328 18.46 23.09 -15.70
N GLU A 329 17.15 23.23 -15.66
CA GLU A 329 16.42 24.42 -16.14
C GLU A 329 15.02 24.51 -15.52
N GLY A 330 14.65 25.67 -14.97
CA GLY A 330 13.36 25.89 -14.31
C GLY A 330 13.18 24.96 -13.10
N ILE A 331 11.97 24.44 -12.90
CA ILE A 331 11.69 23.47 -11.82
C ILE A 331 12.20 22.10 -12.23
N ASP A 332 13.23 21.61 -11.56
CA ASP A 332 13.68 20.22 -11.70
C ASP A 332 12.99 19.30 -10.67
N ARG A 333 11.82 18.79 -11.00
CA ARG A 333 11.06 17.85 -10.13
C ARG A 333 11.81 16.57 -9.78
N ARG A 334 12.92 16.23 -10.48
CA ARG A 334 13.78 15.08 -10.21
C ARG A 334 14.86 15.35 -9.18
N TRP A 335 15.09 16.60 -8.82
CA TRP A 335 16.15 16.95 -7.88
C TRP A 335 15.91 16.35 -6.49
N ASN A 336 16.98 15.89 -5.85
CA ASN A 336 16.96 15.23 -4.55
C ASN A 336 18.04 15.83 -3.64
N SER A 337 17.63 16.45 -2.55
CA SER A 337 18.51 17.08 -1.56
C SER A 337 19.33 16.10 -0.70
N ASN A 338 18.98 14.80 -0.71
CA ASN A 338 19.63 13.76 0.13
C ASN A 338 20.75 13.01 -0.57
N GLY A 339 20.86 13.14 -1.87
CA GLY A 339 21.78 12.37 -2.71
C GLY A 339 23.01 13.14 -3.13
N GLY A 340 24.01 12.41 -3.57
CA GLY A 340 25.27 12.94 -4.11
C GLY A 340 26.22 11.82 -4.46
N VAL A 341 27.52 12.11 -4.40
CA VAL A 341 28.61 11.20 -4.76
C VAL A 341 29.59 11.04 -3.60
N LEU A 342 30.00 9.81 -3.34
CA LEU A 342 31.07 9.45 -2.40
C LEU A 342 32.07 8.53 -3.12
N ASN A 343 33.34 8.94 -3.23
CA ASN A 343 34.38 8.20 -3.94
C ASN A 343 34.01 7.84 -5.41
N GLY A 344 33.30 8.73 -6.09
CA GLY A 344 32.86 8.52 -7.48
C GLY A 344 31.61 7.65 -7.66
N GLU A 345 31.03 7.14 -6.58
CA GLU A 345 29.83 6.31 -6.59
C GLU A 345 28.61 7.07 -6.04
N GLU A 346 27.42 6.76 -6.58
CA GLU A 346 26.17 7.30 -6.06
C GLU A 346 25.99 6.96 -4.58
N PHE A 347 25.75 7.97 -3.77
CA PHE A 347 25.50 7.82 -2.35
C PHE A 347 24.34 8.69 -1.89
N SER A 348 23.58 8.19 -0.93
CA SER A 348 22.48 8.94 -0.32
C SER A 348 22.55 8.80 1.20
N MET A 349 22.26 9.88 1.93
CA MET A 349 22.06 9.80 3.37
C MET A 349 20.85 8.98 3.75
N ARG A 350 19.84 8.96 2.87
CA ARG A 350 18.58 8.29 3.11
C ARG A 350 18.47 7.03 2.29
N ARG A 351 18.52 5.88 2.96
CA ARG A 351 18.34 4.56 2.37
C ARG A 351 17.40 3.75 3.23
N ASN A 352 16.29 3.35 2.68
CA ASN A 352 15.40 2.35 3.28
C ASN A 352 15.91 0.95 2.91
N PHE A 353 15.84 0.02 3.85
CA PHE A 353 16.16 -1.39 3.60
C PHE A 353 15.33 -2.25 4.55
N TYR A 354 14.66 -3.25 3.99
CA TYR A 354 13.76 -4.07 4.79
C TYR A 354 13.52 -5.44 4.16
N ASN A 355 13.33 -6.46 5.01
CA ASN A 355 12.80 -7.76 4.63
C ASN A 355 11.74 -8.17 5.65
N LYS A 356 10.51 -8.38 5.17
CA LYS A 356 9.34 -8.76 6.00
C LYS A 356 8.68 -10.01 5.45
N PRO A 357 9.25 -11.23 5.67
CA PRO A 357 8.57 -12.45 5.29
C PRO A 357 7.28 -12.63 6.10
N LEU A 358 6.26 -13.15 5.44
CA LEU A 358 4.97 -13.52 5.99
C LEU A 358 4.70 -14.98 5.67
N ALA A 359 4.53 -15.80 6.69
CA ALA A 359 4.07 -17.19 6.60
C ALA A 359 2.62 -17.27 7.05
N THR A 360 1.81 -18.00 6.30
CA THR A 360 0.38 -18.20 6.59
C THR A 360 0.03 -19.66 6.43
N LEU A 361 -0.71 -20.21 7.38
CA LEU A 361 -1.33 -21.52 7.31
C LEU A 361 -2.84 -21.36 7.46
N ASN A 362 -3.58 -21.61 6.41
CA ASN A 362 -5.03 -21.63 6.40
C ASN A 362 -5.51 -23.09 6.48
N TRP A 363 -6.48 -23.34 7.35
CA TRP A 363 -7.14 -24.60 7.53
C TRP A 363 -8.64 -24.38 7.57
N ASP A 364 -9.33 -25.00 6.63
CA ASP A 364 -10.77 -24.98 6.54
C ASP A 364 -11.30 -26.39 6.80
N TRP A 365 -12.35 -26.49 7.60
CA TRP A 365 -13.00 -27.74 7.99
C TRP A 365 -14.51 -27.62 7.83
N ASP A 366 -15.07 -28.38 6.91
CA ASP A 366 -16.49 -28.57 6.72
C ASP A 366 -17.00 -29.62 7.73
N ILE A 367 -17.36 -29.18 8.95
CA ILE A 367 -17.79 -30.04 10.06
C ILE A 367 -19.08 -30.79 9.69
N SER A 368 -19.95 -30.13 8.93
CA SER A 368 -21.15 -30.66 8.31
C SER A 368 -21.57 -29.75 7.16
N ASP A 369 -22.59 -30.13 6.39
CA ASP A 369 -23.13 -29.33 5.29
C ASP A 369 -23.48 -27.89 5.69
N ASN A 370 -23.80 -27.66 6.96
CA ASN A 370 -24.26 -26.38 7.49
C ASN A 370 -23.27 -25.71 8.46
N LEU A 371 -22.20 -26.39 8.85
CA LEU A 371 -21.27 -25.89 9.87
C LEU A 371 -19.81 -25.96 9.38
N LYS A 372 -19.19 -24.81 9.29
CA LYS A 372 -17.81 -24.68 8.80
C LYS A 372 -16.94 -23.97 9.81
N LEU A 373 -15.69 -24.43 9.96
CA LEU A 373 -14.65 -23.77 10.73
C LEU A 373 -13.51 -23.37 9.81
N ALA A 374 -13.17 -22.09 9.80
CA ALA A 374 -12.03 -21.58 9.08
C ALA A 374 -11.02 -20.99 10.05
N THR A 375 -9.75 -21.40 9.93
CA THR A 375 -8.67 -20.91 10.81
C THR A 375 -7.46 -20.51 10.00
N SER A 376 -6.92 -19.34 10.29
CA SER A 376 -5.67 -18.82 9.74
C SER A 376 -4.66 -18.60 10.85
N LEU A 377 -3.50 -19.25 10.77
CA LEU A 377 -2.34 -19.00 11.61
C LEU A 377 -1.30 -18.25 10.79
N TYR A 378 -0.70 -17.21 11.33
CA TYR A 378 0.31 -16.46 10.61
C TYR A 378 1.45 -15.95 11.49
N GLY A 379 2.58 -15.73 10.85
CA GLY A 379 3.76 -15.18 11.50
C GLY A 379 4.63 -14.38 10.54
N SER A 380 5.24 -13.33 11.07
CA SER A 380 6.16 -12.46 10.32
C SER A 380 7.31 -12.04 11.22
N ALA A 381 8.52 -12.02 10.66
CA ALA A 381 9.72 -11.53 11.34
C ALA A 381 10.37 -10.44 10.46
N GLY A 382 9.95 -9.20 10.66
CA GLY A 382 10.46 -8.06 9.91
C GLY A 382 11.82 -7.58 10.42
N ARG A 383 12.79 -7.38 9.52
CA ARG A 383 14.12 -6.87 9.84
C ARG A 383 14.52 -5.80 8.86
N GLY A 384 14.91 -4.63 9.39
CA GLY A 384 15.33 -3.51 8.57
C GLY A 384 15.19 -2.16 9.25
N GLY A 385 15.33 -1.11 8.45
CA GLY A 385 15.26 0.26 8.92
C GLY A 385 15.58 1.28 7.83
N GLY A 386 15.85 2.50 8.26
CA GLY A 386 16.23 3.59 7.38
C GLY A 386 17.46 4.33 7.85
N THR A 387 18.38 4.64 6.92
CA THR A 387 19.55 5.45 7.24
C THR A 387 19.18 6.94 7.30
N GLY A 388 20.09 7.73 7.87
CA GLY A 388 19.95 9.17 7.92
C GLY A 388 21.14 9.83 8.61
N PRO A 389 21.19 11.16 8.59
CA PRO A 389 22.29 11.89 9.20
C PRO A 389 22.25 11.79 10.72
N ARG A 390 23.43 11.86 11.33
CA ARG A 390 23.63 12.11 12.74
C ARG A 390 24.86 12.98 12.92
N GLY A 391 24.76 14.01 13.77
CA GLY A 391 25.79 15.03 13.89
C GLY A 391 25.57 16.20 12.94
N ARG A 392 26.51 17.10 12.91
CA ARG A 392 26.45 18.36 12.15
C ARG A 392 27.76 18.58 11.44
N ASN A 393 27.68 19.09 10.23
CA ASN A 393 28.81 19.68 9.53
C ASN A 393 28.81 21.18 9.86
N TYR A 394 29.60 21.60 10.86
CA TYR A 394 29.55 22.93 11.44
C TYR A 394 30.40 23.91 10.63
N TYR A 395 29.84 25.04 10.33
CA TYR A 395 30.57 26.10 9.64
C TYR A 395 30.79 27.35 10.50
N ASN A 396 29.81 27.77 11.30
CA ASN A 396 29.89 28.97 12.14
C ASN A 396 28.92 28.81 13.31
N SER A 397 29.22 29.40 14.48
CA SER A 397 28.43 29.32 15.69
C SER A 397 27.02 29.90 15.60
N GLU A 398 26.75 30.72 14.58
CA GLU A 398 25.46 31.37 14.39
C GLU A 398 24.64 30.77 13.26
N THR A 399 25.25 29.98 12.37
CA THR A 399 24.58 29.37 11.23
C THR A 399 24.96 27.92 11.10
N ASP A 400 24.10 27.04 11.60
CA ASP A 400 24.21 25.62 11.42
C ASP A 400 24.02 25.24 9.94
N ILE A 401 25.08 24.92 9.24
CA ILE A 401 24.97 24.29 7.93
C ILE A 401 24.75 22.81 8.15
N LEU A 402 23.53 22.41 8.27
CA LEU A 402 23.16 21.00 8.07
C LEU A 402 23.07 20.79 6.55
N PRO A 403 23.77 19.81 5.97
CA PRO A 403 23.61 19.47 4.55
C PRO A 403 22.18 19.07 4.18
N PHE A 404 21.26 19.07 5.12
CA PHE A 404 19.90 18.62 5.02
C PHE A 404 18.85 19.65 5.42
N ARG A 405 19.22 20.93 5.58
CA ARG A 405 18.26 21.94 5.97
C ARG A 405 17.28 22.28 4.84
N LYS A 406 16.11 22.70 5.27
CA LYS A 406 14.99 23.12 4.43
C LYS A 406 15.26 24.40 3.64
N ASP A 407 16.13 25.27 4.16
CA ASP A 407 16.48 26.62 3.66
C ASP A 407 17.86 26.64 2.96
N LEU A 408 18.24 25.57 2.31
CA LEU A 408 19.54 25.39 1.66
C LEU A 408 19.86 26.49 0.62
N THR A 409 18.87 26.95 -0.10
CA THR A 409 19.04 27.93 -1.18
C THR A 409 19.54 29.26 -0.68
N GLU A 410 18.92 29.84 0.34
CA GLU A 410 19.35 31.12 0.91
C GLU A 410 20.77 31.01 1.44
N HIS A 411 21.06 29.94 2.15
CA HIS A 411 22.38 29.73 2.73
C HIS A 411 23.50 29.54 1.69
N TYR A 412 23.25 28.72 0.65
CA TYR A 412 24.21 28.49 -0.43
C TYR A 412 24.49 29.76 -1.24
N LEU A 413 23.45 30.53 -1.57
CA LEU A 413 23.55 31.74 -2.36
C LEU A 413 24.23 32.89 -1.59
N GLU A 414 23.94 33.03 -0.29
CA GLU A 414 24.48 34.14 0.52
C GLU A 414 25.95 33.90 0.94
N ASN A 415 26.33 32.66 1.22
CA ASN A 415 27.62 32.38 1.84
C ASN A 415 28.59 31.60 0.95
N GLY A 416 28.16 31.03 -0.18
CA GLY A 416 29.00 30.22 -1.06
C GLY A 416 29.68 29.04 -0.38
N ARG A 417 29.06 28.54 0.72
CA ARG A 417 29.66 27.64 1.69
C ARG A 417 28.69 26.51 1.99
N GLY A 418 29.18 25.28 1.98
CA GLY A 418 28.36 24.10 2.29
C GLY A 418 28.95 22.87 1.65
N SER A 419 28.57 21.70 2.14
CA SER A 419 28.95 20.43 1.56
C SER A 419 28.06 20.07 0.36
N ARG A 420 27.83 21.04 -0.54
CA ARG A 420 27.02 20.80 -1.75
C ARG A 420 27.70 21.29 -3.00
N THR A 421 27.44 20.57 -4.10
CA THR A 421 27.81 21.00 -5.45
C THR A 421 26.95 22.18 -5.91
N PRO A 422 27.33 22.89 -6.99
CA PRO A 422 26.50 23.96 -7.57
C PRO A 422 25.09 23.49 -7.99
N GLU A 423 24.93 22.23 -8.34
CA GLU A 423 23.65 21.59 -8.72
C GLU A 423 22.81 21.20 -7.48
N GLY A 424 23.31 21.48 -6.27
CA GLY A 424 22.59 21.26 -5.02
C GLY A 424 22.72 19.82 -4.47
N PHE A 425 23.52 18.95 -5.07
CA PHE A 425 23.80 17.62 -4.53
C PHE A 425 24.83 17.66 -3.40
N ILE A 426 24.77 16.70 -2.49
CA ILE A 426 25.74 16.63 -1.39
C ILE A 426 27.10 16.19 -1.91
N ASP A 427 28.13 16.97 -1.59
CA ASP A 427 29.54 16.56 -1.78
C ASP A 427 30.00 15.75 -0.58
N PHE A 428 29.81 14.44 -0.65
CA PHE A 428 30.16 13.53 0.44
C PHE A 428 31.65 13.38 0.63
N ASP A 429 32.47 13.58 -0.43
CA ASP A 429 33.94 13.57 -0.32
C ASP A 429 34.41 14.76 0.51
N ALA A 430 33.77 15.95 0.35
CA ALA A 430 34.06 17.11 1.17
C ALA A 430 33.62 16.89 2.64
N VAL A 431 32.48 16.19 2.87
CA VAL A 431 32.06 15.81 4.23
C VAL A 431 33.08 14.89 4.90
N VAL A 432 33.62 13.90 4.18
CA VAL A 432 34.66 13.00 4.70
C VAL A 432 35.97 13.77 4.99
N ALA A 433 36.40 14.61 4.06
CA ALA A 433 37.59 15.44 4.26
C ALA A 433 37.45 16.37 5.47
N PHE A 434 36.31 16.97 5.64
CA PHE A 434 35.98 17.80 6.83
C PHE A 434 36.06 16.96 8.14
N ASN A 435 35.44 15.81 8.17
CA ASN A 435 35.45 14.92 9.34
C ASN A 435 36.87 14.50 9.74
N GLN A 436 37.72 14.26 8.76
CA GLN A 436 39.10 13.81 8.97
C GLN A 436 40.09 14.91 9.35
N SER A 437 39.92 16.11 8.79
CA SER A 437 40.91 17.19 8.89
C SER A 437 40.62 18.21 9.99
N ASN A 438 39.47 18.22 10.59
CA ASN A 438 38.96 19.31 11.46
C ASN A 438 39.04 20.70 10.78
N THR A 439 39.07 20.77 9.49
CA THR A 439 39.10 22.00 8.71
C THR A 439 37.93 22.03 7.75
N ASP A 440 37.35 23.18 7.56
CA ASP A 440 36.32 23.38 6.54
C ASP A 440 37.01 23.48 5.16
N PRO A 441 36.77 22.53 4.24
CA PRO A 441 37.37 22.55 2.90
C PRO A 441 36.90 23.74 2.05
N TYR A 442 35.83 24.39 2.39
CA TYR A 442 35.30 25.54 1.66
C TYR A 442 35.73 26.90 2.23
N SER A 443 36.28 26.92 3.44
CA SER A 443 36.83 28.16 4.04
C SER A 443 38.30 28.45 3.67
N GLY A 444 38.87 27.75 2.71
CA GLY A 444 40.29 27.86 2.37
C GLY A 444 41.25 27.18 3.37
N GLY A 445 40.75 26.20 4.10
CA GLY A 445 41.56 25.39 5.03
C GLY A 445 41.82 26.08 6.38
N LEU A 446 41.02 27.09 6.75
CA LEU A 446 41.12 27.68 8.09
C LEU A 446 40.66 26.65 9.13
N PRO A 447 41.39 26.50 10.26
CA PRO A 447 41.00 25.65 11.32
C PRO A 447 39.62 26.11 11.86
N PHE A 448 38.77 25.16 12.19
CA PHE A 448 37.52 25.44 12.84
C PHE A 448 37.79 26.26 14.10
N ALA A 449 37.24 27.47 14.19
CA ALA A 449 37.36 28.35 15.36
C ALA A 449 36.44 27.87 16.49
N GLY A 450 36.47 26.60 16.80
CA GLY A 450 35.62 26.01 17.82
C GLY A 450 35.72 24.48 17.74
N GLN A 451 35.16 23.86 18.72
CA GLN A 451 35.12 22.41 18.79
C GLN A 451 34.24 21.88 17.65
N LEU A 452 34.62 20.77 17.05
CA LEU A 452 33.71 20.00 16.23
C LEU A 452 32.57 19.52 17.11
N ILE A 453 31.44 20.16 16.98
CA ILE A 453 30.29 19.91 17.83
C ILE A 453 29.36 18.98 17.08
N GLY A 454 29.41 17.71 17.39
CA GLY A 454 28.30 16.83 17.09
C GLY A 454 27.18 17.02 18.11
N SER A 455 26.04 16.46 17.84
CA SER A 455 24.90 16.48 18.75
C SER A 455 25.20 15.91 20.14
N ASN A 456 26.27 15.14 20.28
CA ASN A 456 26.71 14.55 21.54
C ASN A 456 27.96 15.21 22.10
N GLY A 457 28.31 16.38 21.62
CA GLY A 457 29.48 17.09 22.07
C GLY A 457 30.77 16.45 21.63
N PHE A 458 31.83 17.09 21.99
CA PHE A 458 33.19 16.69 21.78
C PHE A 458 33.69 16.03 23.05
N ASN A 459 34.47 15.01 22.96
CA ASN A 459 35.10 14.49 24.16
C ASN A 459 36.54 14.98 24.30
N ASP A 460 37.03 14.97 25.53
CA ASP A 460 38.31 15.53 25.93
C ASP A 460 39.51 14.73 25.41
N ASP A 461 39.33 13.57 24.75
CA ASP A 461 40.41 12.73 24.23
C ASP A 461 40.92 13.13 22.84
N GLY A 462 40.33 14.16 22.24
CA GLY A 462 40.72 14.70 20.96
C GLY A 462 40.35 13.86 19.75
N VAL A 463 39.48 12.83 19.94
CA VAL A 463 38.98 12.03 18.82
C VAL A 463 37.89 12.77 18.06
N ASN A 464 38.08 12.92 16.76
CA ASN A 464 37.12 13.61 15.91
C ASN A 464 35.90 12.72 15.64
N ARG A 465 34.87 12.90 16.45
CA ARG A 465 33.64 12.12 16.39
C ARG A 465 32.46 13.03 16.12
N SER A 466 31.48 12.52 15.42
CA SER A 466 30.17 13.15 15.29
C SER A 466 30.10 14.52 14.58
N ALA A 467 31.02 14.84 13.70
CA ALA A 467 30.81 15.95 12.78
C ALA A 467 29.59 15.64 11.93
N LEU A 468 29.61 14.55 11.15
CA LEU A 468 28.46 14.00 10.44
C LEU A 468 28.70 12.52 10.14
N VAL A 469 27.83 11.65 10.60
CA VAL A 469 27.84 10.23 10.27
C VAL A 469 26.50 9.81 9.68
N ARG A 470 26.48 8.71 8.93
CA ARG A 470 25.23 8.06 8.53
C ARG A 470 24.85 7.00 9.56
N ARG A 471 23.78 7.24 10.30
CA ARG A 471 23.19 6.29 11.24
C ARG A 471 22.15 5.44 10.53
N ALA A 472 21.74 4.33 11.13
CA ALA A 472 20.55 3.57 10.78
C ALA A 472 19.57 3.56 11.98
N SER A 473 18.34 3.97 11.77
CA SER A 473 17.21 3.77 12.69
C SER A 473 16.55 2.46 12.29
N MET A 474 16.57 1.50 13.20
CA MET A 474 16.07 0.16 13.00
C MET A 474 14.67 0.03 13.57
N ASN A 475 13.76 -0.58 12.79
CA ASN A 475 12.36 -0.83 13.15
C ASN A 475 12.04 -2.30 12.85
N SER A 476 12.70 -3.20 13.55
CA SER A 476 12.49 -4.64 13.43
C SER A 476 11.29 -5.09 14.23
N HIS A 477 10.63 -6.19 13.86
CA HIS A 477 9.52 -6.74 14.64
C HIS A 477 9.38 -8.25 14.48
N ASP A 478 8.75 -8.84 15.50
CA ASP A 478 8.21 -10.19 15.48
C ASP A 478 6.69 -10.12 15.70
N TRP A 479 5.94 -10.81 14.86
CA TRP A 479 4.48 -10.78 14.85
C TRP A 479 3.93 -12.18 14.60
N VAL A 480 3.02 -12.62 15.48
CA VAL A 480 2.27 -13.86 15.33
C VAL A 480 0.80 -13.62 15.60
N GLY A 481 -0.06 -14.36 14.93
CA GLY A 481 -1.49 -14.27 15.14
C GLY A 481 -2.25 -15.49 14.70
N ALA A 482 -3.49 -15.55 15.16
CA ALA A 482 -4.47 -16.58 14.85
C ALA A 482 -5.84 -15.93 14.67
N ILE A 483 -6.51 -16.24 13.57
CA ILE A 483 -7.89 -15.84 13.30
C ILE A 483 -8.69 -17.11 13.05
N SER A 484 -9.84 -17.25 13.71
CA SER A 484 -10.72 -18.40 13.52
C SER A 484 -12.17 -17.97 13.47
N ASN A 485 -12.92 -18.45 12.49
CA ASN A 485 -14.34 -18.18 12.29
C ASN A 485 -15.11 -19.50 12.24
N LEU A 486 -16.12 -19.62 13.09
CA LEU A 486 -17.11 -20.68 13.04
C LEU A 486 -18.37 -20.13 12.40
N GLU A 487 -18.84 -20.75 11.33
CA GLU A 487 -19.97 -20.33 10.52
C GLU A 487 -21.05 -21.41 10.46
N TYR A 488 -22.29 -21.02 10.71
CA TYR A 488 -23.46 -21.88 10.62
C TYR A 488 -24.49 -21.29 9.68
N GLU A 489 -24.92 -22.07 8.68
CA GLU A 489 -25.95 -21.69 7.71
C GLU A 489 -27.23 -22.48 7.94
N SER A 490 -28.38 -21.81 7.90
CA SER A 490 -29.71 -22.43 8.06
C SER A 490 -30.76 -21.69 7.22
N GLY A 491 -31.06 -22.23 6.07
CA GLY A 491 -31.95 -21.57 5.08
C GLY A 491 -31.34 -20.23 4.65
N ASP A 492 -32.11 -19.14 4.76
CA ASP A 492 -31.64 -17.78 4.39
C ASP A 492 -30.78 -17.11 5.47
N TRP A 493 -30.49 -17.78 6.55
CA TRP A 493 -29.75 -17.22 7.68
C TRP A 493 -28.35 -17.80 7.78
N LYS A 494 -27.41 -16.90 8.05
CA LYS A 494 -26.01 -17.20 8.31
C LYS A 494 -25.58 -16.57 9.62
N TYR A 495 -24.96 -17.36 10.47
CA TYR A 495 -24.42 -16.94 11.77
C TYR A 495 -22.93 -17.19 11.79
N SER A 496 -22.16 -16.23 12.26
CA SER A 496 -20.72 -16.41 12.42
C SER A 496 -20.25 -15.89 13.77
N ILE A 497 -19.30 -16.62 14.35
CA ILE A 497 -18.55 -16.20 15.53
C ILE A 497 -17.07 -16.27 15.20
N GLY A 498 -16.34 -15.19 15.49
CA GLY A 498 -14.92 -15.09 15.15
C GLY A 498 -14.06 -14.69 16.34
N VAL A 499 -12.86 -15.25 16.38
CA VAL A 499 -11.81 -14.92 17.36
C VAL A 499 -10.57 -14.44 16.60
N ASP A 500 -9.93 -13.38 17.11
CA ASP A 500 -8.73 -12.77 16.53
C ASP A 500 -7.71 -12.50 17.63
N LEU A 501 -6.59 -13.21 17.61
CA LEU A 501 -5.52 -13.15 18.59
C LEU A 501 -4.23 -12.71 17.90
N ARG A 502 -3.54 -11.69 18.45
CA ARG A 502 -2.27 -11.19 17.91
C ARG A 502 -1.29 -10.85 19.01
N ASN A 503 -0.03 -11.08 18.74
CA ASN A 503 1.08 -10.67 19.58
C ASN A 503 2.18 -10.07 18.69
N TYR A 504 2.56 -8.85 19.00
CA TYR A 504 3.55 -8.07 18.29
C TYR A 504 4.62 -7.56 19.23
N THR A 505 5.88 -7.63 18.81
CA THR A 505 7.03 -7.05 19.48
C THR A 505 7.83 -6.23 18.48
N GLY A 506 7.86 -4.91 18.67
CA GLY A 506 8.64 -3.98 17.86
C GLY A 506 9.96 -3.62 18.55
N TYR A 507 11.07 -3.70 17.82
CA TYR A 507 12.42 -3.37 18.29
C TYR A 507 12.87 -2.08 17.61
N HIS A 508 13.01 -1.01 18.39
CA HIS A 508 13.39 0.32 17.92
C HIS A 508 14.74 0.71 18.50
N TYR A 509 15.74 0.81 17.67
CA TYR A 509 17.08 1.19 18.08
C TYR A 509 17.81 1.92 16.97
N ARG A 510 18.90 2.58 17.35
CA ARG A 510 19.76 3.27 16.38
C ARG A 510 21.17 2.71 16.45
N THR A 511 21.83 2.63 15.30
CA THR A 511 23.20 2.16 15.17
C THR A 511 23.93 2.96 14.10
N ILE A 512 25.24 2.79 13.97
CA ILE A 512 26.04 3.44 12.94
C ILE A 512 26.03 2.57 11.67
N ASN A 513 25.82 3.22 10.54
CA ASN A 513 25.92 2.59 9.22
C ASN A 513 27.22 3.00 8.48
N ASN A 514 27.61 4.28 8.55
CA ASN A 514 28.83 4.77 7.92
C ASN A 514 29.40 5.90 8.77
N LEU A 515 30.67 5.77 9.17
CA LEU A 515 31.39 6.75 9.99
C LEU A 515 31.85 7.99 9.22
N MET A 516 31.71 8.02 7.88
CA MET A 516 32.09 9.14 7.02
C MET A 516 33.50 9.63 7.27
N GLY A 517 34.45 8.67 7.34
CA GLY A 517 35.89 8.95 7.53
C GLY A 517 36.34 9.18 8.96
N LEU A 518 35.45 9.05 9.95
CA LEU A 518 35.79 9.12 11.38
C LEU A 518 36.32 7.77 11.90
N ASP A 519 37.15 7.80 12.96
CA ASP A 519 37.62 6.61 13.67
C ASP A 519 36.56 5.94 14.52
N GLY A 520 35.56 6.69 14.96
CA GLY A 520 34.46 6.20 15.77
C GLY A 520 33.45 7.31 16.08
N TYR A 521 32.33 6.88 16.66
CA TYR A 521 31.26 7.75 17.14
C TYR A 521 31.16 7.63 18.66
N TYR A 522 31.26 8.74 19.36
CA TYR A 522 31.10 8.78 20.83
C TYR A 522 29.60 8.92 21.16
N SER A 523 29.03 7.88 21.74
CA SER A 523 27.63 7.82 22.10
C SER A 523 27.45 8.02 23.62
N THR A 524 26.60 8.97 24.00
CA THR A 524 26.18 9.25 25.37
C THR A 524 24.69 9.02 25.58
N GLY A 525 23.96 8.50 24.56
CA GLY A 525 22.52 8.32 24.62
C GLY A 525 22.03 7.30 25.64
N ASN A 526 22.88 6.34 26.04
CA ASN A 526 22.54 5.36 27.05
C ASN A 526 22.81 5.91 28.44
N LYS A 527 21.78 6.31 29.18
CA LYS A 527 21.88 6.84 30.57
C LYS A 527 22.37 5.82 31.61
N ASN A 528 22.44 4.54 31.22
CA ASN A 528 22.99 3.48 32.10
C ASN A 528 24.50 3.32 31.95
N SER A 529 25.16 4.08 31.11
CA SER A 529 26.59 3.98 30.83
C SER A 529 27.27 5.36 30.78
N ALA A 530 28.55 5.40 31.04
CA ALA A 530 29.37 6.63 31.02
C ALA A 530 29.71 7.13 29.57
N GLY A 531 29.03 6.65 28.57
CA GLY A 531 29.36 6.88 27.19
C GLY A 531 30.36 5.86 26.63
N GLN A 532 30.31 5.65 25.32
CA GLN A 532 31.13 4.65 24.63
C GLN A 532 31.51 5.06 23.23
N ILE A 533 32.68 4.64 22.76
CA ILE A 533 33.09 4.80 21.38
C ILE A 533 32.57 3.61 20.57
N ILE A 534 31.87 3.91 19.47
CA ILE A 534 31.34 2.93 18.53
C ILE A 534 32.07 3.08 17.21
N ASN A 535 32.83 2.07 16.84
CA ASN A 535 33.60 1.98 15.60
C ASN A 535 33.13 0.86 14.68
N THR A 536 32.07 0.14 15.06
CA THR A 536 31.45 -0.88 14.24
C THR A 536 30.27 -0.31 13.49
N THR A 537 30.10 -0.75 12.25
CA THR A 537 29.03 -0.33 11.36
C THR A 537 28.18 -1.53 10.93
N ILE A 538 26.93 -1.28 10.57
CA ILE A 538 26.08 -2.27 9.90
C ILE A 538 25.98 -1.95 8.41
N GLU A 539 25.76 -2.97 7.59
CA GLU A 539 25.39 -2.79 6.20
C GLU A 539 23.87 -2.59 6.08
N ALA A 540 23.45 -1.52 5.38
CA ALA A 540 22.04 -1.21 5.12
C ALA A 540 21.54 -2.08 3.96
N SER A 541 21.32 -3.36 4.22
CA SER A 541 20.86 -4.40 3.28
C SER A 541 19.78 -5.28 3.92
N PRO A 542 18.76 -5.74 3.16
CA PRO A 542 17.63 -6.49 3.70
C PRO A 542 17.98 -7.88 4.24
N PHE A 543 19.12 -8.45 3.87
CA PHE A 543 19.50 -9.83 4.24
C PHE A 543 20.72 -9.91 5.15
N ASN A 544 21.27 -8.77 5.55
CA ASN A 544 22.47 -8.72 6.40
C ASN A 544 22.11 -8.56 7.87
N ASP A 545 23.14 -8.63 8.72
CA ASP A 545 22.99 -8.39 10.14
C ASP A 545 22.44 -6.98 10.38
N THR A 546 21.30 -6.90 11.05
CA THR A 546 20.62 -5.66 11.38
C THR A 546 21.20 -4.97 12.62
N GLY A 547 22.26 -5.50 13.21
CA GLY A 547 22.87 -4.95 14.43
C GLY A 547 22.01 -5.14 15.69
N ILE A 548 21.03 -6.06 15.68
CA ILE A 548 20.16 -6.28 16.86
C ILE A 548 20.96 -6.69 18.10
N ARG A 549 22.09 -7.36 17.90
CA ARG A 549 23.04 -7.77 18.95
C ARG A 549 24.24 -6.83 19.08
N GLY A 550 24.39 -5.88 18.15
CA GLY A 550 25.51 -4.92 18.12
C GLY A 550 25.31 -3.72 19.01
N PRO A 551 26.30 -2.82 19.08
CA PRO A 551 26.21 -1.59 19.83
C PRO A 551 25.15 -0.65 19.26
N LYS A 552 24.49 0.07 20.16
CA LYS A 552 23.43 1.01 19.82
C LYS A 552 23.78 2.41 20.29
N ILE A 553 23.23 3.40 19.57
CA ILE A 553 23.38 4.82 19.87
C ILE A 553 22.00 5.44 20.12
N ASP A 554 21.96 6.57 20.80
CA ASP A 554 20.81 7.46 21.01
C ASP A 554 19.62 6.83 21.74
N TYR A 555 19.06 5.72 21.28
CA TYR A 555 17.93 5.04 21.91
C TYR A 555 17.92 3.53 21.60
N TYR A 556 17.34 2.78 22.54
CA TYR A 556 16.94 1.39 22.36
C TYR A 556 15.70 1.11 23.19
N ASN A 557 14.58 0.90 22.51
CA ASN A 557 13.33 0.55 23.14
C ASN A 557 12.60 -0.57 22.41
N VAL A 558 11.69 -1.22 23.12
CA VAL A 558 10.85 -2.31 22.61
C VAL A 558 9.41 -1.98 22.95
N GLY A 559 8.54 -2.02 21.92
CA GLY A 559 7.10 -1.94 22.07
C GLY A 559 6.49 -3.34 22.00
N LYS A 560 5.63 -3.68 22.95
CA LYS A 560 4.83 -4.90 22.93
C LYS A 560 3.37 -4.54 22.82
N VAL A 561 2.68 -5.14 21.84
CA VAL A 561 1.25 -4.94 21.62
C VAL A 561 0.58 -6.30 21.52
N GLY A 562 -0.38 -6.58 22.41
CA GLY A 562 -1.25 -7.73 22.35
C GLY A 562 -2.65 -7.33 21.86
N TRP A 563 -3.33 -8.21 21.17
CA TRP A 563 -4.69 -8.04 20.71
C TRP A 563 -5.49 -9.31 20.95
N GLN A 564 -6.69 -9.15 21.51
CA GLN A 564 -7.68 -10.20 21.71
C GLN A 564 -9.03 -9.67 21.25
N GLY A 565 -9.59 -10.25 20.21
CA GLY A 565 -10.86 -9.82 19.64
C GLY A 565 -11.86 -10.96 19.55
N LEU A 566 -13.12 -10.63 19.79
CA LEU A 566 -14.27 -11.49 19.60
C LEU A 566 -15.30 -10.75 18.76
N ASN A 567 -15.87 -11.41 17.76
CA ASN A 567 -16.91 -10.82 16.93
C ASN A 567 -18.03 -11.81 16.65
N GLY A 568 -19.21 -11.27 16.36
CA GLY A 568 -20.38 -12.00 15.94
C GLY A 568 -21.03 -11.34 14.74
N LEU A 569 -21.53 -12.14 13.83
CA LEU A 569 -22.26 -11.71 12.64
C LEU A 569 -23.54 -12.53 12.50
N VAL A 570 -24.63 -11.83 12.16
CA VAL A 570 -25.88 -12.43 11.71
C VAL A 570 -26.23 -11.83 10.35
N GLU A 571 -26.42 -12.67 9.36
CA GLU A 571 -26.79 -12.30 8.01
C GLU A 571 -28.09 -13.02 7.62
N TYR A 572 -29.00 -12.26 7.01
CA TYR A 572 -30.17 -12.77 6.33
C TYR A 572 -30.03 -12.46 4.83
N ASN A 573 -30.23 -13.45 3.99
CA ASN A 573 -30.07 -13.27 2.54
C ASN A 573 -31.09 -14.12 1.78
N ASN A 574 -31.96 -13.44 1.03
CA ASN A 574 -32.77 -14.06 0.01
C ASN A 574 -32.68 -13.28 -1.30
N GLU A 575 -33.40 -13.67 -2.34
CA GLU A 575 -33.33 -13.04 -3.67
C GLU A 575 -33.65 -11.53 -3.65
N THR A 576 -34.49 -11.08 -2.70
CA THR A 576 -35.00 -9.70 -2.65
C THR A 576 -34.31 -8.84 -1.61
N VAL A 577 -34.00 -9.41 -0.45
CA VAL A 577 -33.43 -8.66 0.68
C VAL A 577 -32.24 -9.37 1.25
N SER A 578 -31.18 -8.63 1.49
CA SER A 578 -30.09 -9.05 2.37
C SER A 578 -29.91 -8.04 3.49
N ALA A 579 -29.64 -8.53 4.69
CA ALA A 579 -29.39 -7.70 5.86
C ALA A 579 -28.26 -8.31 6.70
N VAL A 580 -27.41 -7.46 7.27
CA VAL A 580 -26.30 -7.87 8.10
C VAL A 580 -26.23 -7.06 9.38
N LEU A 581 -25.97 -7.73 10.49
CA LEU A 581 -25.63 -7.11 11.77
C LEU A 581 -24.33 -7.71 12.28
N GLN A 582 -23.39 -6.85 12.63
CA GLN A 582 -22.11 -7.23 13.18
C GLN A 582 -21.86 -6.52 14.50
N VAL A 583 -21.38 -7.27 15.48
CA VAL A 583 -20.95 -6.76 16.77
C VAL A 583 -19.56 -7.31 17.08
N GLY A 584 -18.73 -6.51 17.69
CA GLY A 584 -17.41 -6.97 18.09
C GLY A 584 -16.85 -6.21 19.28
N GLY A 585 -16.05 -6.90 20.07
CA GLY A 585 -15.30 -6.34 21.18
C GLY A 585 -13.86 -6.81 21.13
N SER A 586 -12.95 -5.98 21.61
CA SER A 586 -11.53 -6.29 21.65
C SER A 586 -10.85 -5.67 22.88
N ASN A 587 -9.82 -6.32 23.37
CA ASN A 587 -8.87 -5.79 24.33
C ASN A 587 -7.50 -5.67 23.66
N GLN A 588 -6.89 -4.52 23.81
CA GLN A 588 -5.52 -4.27 23.34
C GLN A 588 -4.62 -3.95 24.54
N SER A 589 -3.52 -4.69 24.65
CA SER A 589 -2.52 -4.47 25.69
C SER A 589 -1.28 -3.80 25.13
N PHE A 590 -0.70 -2.87 25.91
CA PHE A 590 0.47 -2.11 25.52
C PHE A 590 1.51 -2.14 26.64
N GLN A 591 2.76 -2.41 26.32
CA GLN A 591 3.91 -2.29 27.21
C GLN A 591 5.10 -1.71 26.45
N ARG A 592 5.83 -0.80 27.07
CA ARG A 592 7.07 -0.24 26.53
C ARG A 592 8.25 -0.62 27.43
N ILE A 593 9.37 -0.97 26.82
CA ILE A 593 10.63 -1.27 27.51
C ILE A 593 11.67 -0.32 26.96
N ASP A 594 12.26 0.51 27.82
CA ASP A 594 13.29 1.47 27.45
C ASP A 594 14.61 1.13 28.10
N TYR A 595 15.54 0.62 27.29
CA TYR A 595 16.84 0.19 27.77
C TYR A 595 17.85 1.33 27.97
N PHE A 596 17.56 2.53 27.43
CA PHE A 596 18.51 3.64 27.45
C PHE A 596 18.14 4.74 28.43
N ASP A 597 16.88 5.11 28.50
CA ASP A 597 16.43 6.31 29.25
C ASP A 597 15.88 6.01 30.65
N GLN A 598 15.70 4.74 31.01
CA GLN A 598 15.13 4.32 32.29
C GLN A 598 16.13 3.48 33.13
N PRO A 599 17.11 4.11 33.77
CA PRO A 599 18.07 3.38 34.59
C PRO A 599 17.41 2.58 35.73
N GLY A 600 17.67 1.28 35.74
CA GLY A 600 17.25 0.38 36.83
C GLY A 600 15.83 -0.17 36.73
N ASN A 601 14.95 0.42 35.92
CA ASN A 601 13.60 -0.11 35.63
C ASN A 601 13.18 0.18 34.19
N PRO A 602 13.63 -0.62 33.20
CA PRO A 602 13.34 -0.35 31.79
C PRO A 602 11.90 -0.62 31.40
N GLU A 603 11.13 -1.40 32.15
CA GLU A 603 9.78 -1.82 31.80
C GLU A 603 8.73 -0.83 32.31
N SER A 604 7.78 -0.46 31.43
CA SER A 604 6.56 0.23 31.86
C SER A 604 5.56 -0.76 32.45
N ASP A 605 4.57 -0.26 33.18
CA ASP A 605 3.35 -1.03 33.41
C ASP A 605 2.65 -1.37 32.09
N THR A 606 1.85 -2.44 32.12
CA THR A 606 1.01 -2.83 30.99
C THR A 606 -0.32 -2.08 31.03
N LYS A 607 -0.65 -1.36 29.96
CA LYS A 607 -1.95 -0.71 29.78
C LYS A 607 -2.86 -1.57 28.93
N ASN A 608 -4.02 -1.94 29.44
CA ASN A 608 -5.08 -2.59 28.70
C ASN A 608 -6.15 -1.56 28.33
N VAL A 609 -6.63 -1.61 27.07
CA VAL A 609 -7.66 -0.72 26.53
C VAL A 609 -8.69 -1.54 25.79
N ASP A 610 -9.96 -1.43 26.22
CA ASP A 610 -11.08 -2.09 25.57
C ASP A 610 -11.60 -1.25 24.42
N GLY A 611 -12.09 -1.90 23.37
CA GLY A 611 -12.75 -1.29 22.23
C GLY A 611 -13.88 -2.15 21.71
N GLY A 612 -14.65 -1.63 20.76
CA GLY A 612 -15.71 -2.41 20.18
C GLY A 612 -16.49 -1.66 19.12
N TYR A 613 -17.40 -2.37 18.48
CA TYR A 613 -18.24 -1.79 17.44
C TYR A 613 -19.59 -2.50 17.35
N ILE A 614 -20.56 -1.76 16.83
CA ILE A 614 -21.81 -2.27 16.30
C ILE A 614 -22.03 -1.62 14.93
N LYS A 615 -22.23 -2.44 13.90
CA LYS A 615 -22.51 -1.97 12.55
C LYS A 615 -23.46 -2.92 11.86
N GLY A 616 -24.23 -2.40 10.92
CA GLY A 616 -25.18 -3.20 10.17
C GLY A 616 -25.75 -2.44 8.99
N GLY A 617 -26.42 -3.15 8.11
CA GLY A 617 -27.04 -2.60 6.93
C GLY A 617 -27.99 -3.57 6.27
N ALA A 618 -28.68 -3.08 5.26
CA ALA A 618 -29.52 -3.91 4.42
C ALA A 618 -29.42 -3.48 2.96
N ASN A 619 -29.57 -4.44 2.07
CA ASN A 619 -29.72 -4.26 0.64
C ASN A 619 -31.10 -4.75 0.22
N TYR A 620 -31.75 -4.02 -0.68
CA TYR A 620 -33.03 -4.36 -1.29
C TYR A 620 -32.85 -4.39 -2.81
N ASN A 621 -33.06 -5.56 -3.40
CA ASN A 621 -33.10 -5.76 -4.84
C ASN A 621 -34.48 -5.37 -5.35
N ILE A 622 -34.60 -4.20 -5.95
CA ILE A 622 -35.84 -3.66 -6.52
C ILE A 622 -36.36 -4.57 -7.65
N ASP A 623 -35.43 -5.02 -8.46
CA ASP A 623 -35.59 -5.97 -9.56
C ASP A 623 -34.26 -6.67 -9.86
N GLU A 624 -34.19 -7.47 -10.89
CA GLU A 624 -32.97 -8.18 -11.34
C GLU A 624 -31.79 -7.24 -11.69
N LYS A 625 -32.05 -5.95 -11.94
CA LYS A 625 -31.08 -4.97 -12.41
C LYS A 625 -30.75 -3.89 -11.38
N GLN A 626 -31.66 -3.61 -10.45
CA GLN A 626 -31.56 -2.46 -9.55
C GLN A 626 -31.54 -2.88 -8.10
N ASN A 627 -30.71 -2.24 -7.31
CA ASN A 627 -30.71 -2.39 -5.87
C ASN A 627 -30.42 -1.06 -5.16
N VAL A 628 -30.88 -0.97 -3.92
CA VAL A 628 -30.52 0.09 -2.99
C VAL A 628 -29.99 -0.54 -1.73
N PHE A 629 -29.00 0.09 -1.10
CA PHE A 629 -28.54 -0.36 0.21
C PHE A 629 -28.32 0.83 1.15
N PHE A 630 -28.36 0.54 2.43
CA PHE A 630 -27.89 1.44 3.47
C PHE A 630 -27.05 0.67 4.48
N ASN A 631 -26.09 1.36 5.10
CA ASN A 631 -25.41 0.85 6.28
C ASN A 631 -25.16 1.98 7.29
N ALA A 632 -25.01 1.59 8.56
CA ALA A 632 -24.68 2.49 9.65
C ALA A 632 -23.87 1.76 10.72
N GLY A 633 -23.10 2.50 11.50
CA GLY A 633 -22.37 1.92 12.61
C GLY A 633 -21.70 2.94 13.50
N VAL A 634 -21.38 2.43 14.70
CA VAL A 634 -20.62 3.15 15.72
C VAL A 634 -19.45 2.28 16.13
N ILE A 635 -18.28 2.89 16.18
CA ILE A 635 -17.03 2.21 16.55
C ILE A 635 -16.34 3.01 17.67
N SER A 636 -15.94 2.30 18.73
CA SER A 636 -15.03 2.78 19.76
C SER A 636 -13.67 2.11 19.55
N ARG A 637 -12.73 2.85 18.97
CA ARG A 637 -11.41 2.34 18.57
C ARG A 637 -10.35 2.71 19.59
N GLN A 638 -9.55 1.72 19.99
CA GLN A 638 -8.39 1.93 20.84
C GLN A 638 -7.40 2.88 20.17
N PRO A 639 -6.73 3.76 20.95
CA PRO A 639 -5.69 4.63 20.45
C PRO A 639 -4.41 3.87 20.10
N GLN A 640 -3.54 4.50 19.31
CA GLN A 640 -2.26 3.93 18.92
C GLN A 640 -1.23 4.00 20.08
N PHE A 641 -0.14 3.21 19.97
CA PHE A 641 0.93 3.10 20.97
C PHE A 641 1.49 4.45 21.44
N GLY A 642 1.71 5.39 20.50
CA GLY A 642 2.21 6.73 20.81
C GLY A 642 1.25 7.61 21.62
N ALA A 643 -0.05 7.29 21.64
CA ALA A 643 -1.02 7.96 22.50
C ALA A 643 -0.99 7.39 23.93
N VAL A 644 -0.67 6.10 24.06
CA VAL A 644 -0.51 5.43 25.35
C VAL A 644 0.79 5.86 26.04
N PHE A 645 1.88 5.91 25.27
CA PHE A 645 3.22 6.30 25.71
C PHE A 645 3.69 7.57 24.98
N PRO A 646 3.20 8.76 25.37
CA PRO A 646 3.55 10.00 24.72
C PRO A 646 5.03 10.36 24.94
N ASN A 647 5.59 11.15 24.02
CA ASN A 647 6.98 11.64 24.02
C ASN A 647 8.05 10.54 24.11
N TYR A 648 7.72 9.34 23.59
CA TYR A 648 8.63 8.18 23.62
C TYR A 648 9.08 7.78 25.04
N GLY A 649 8.34 8.18 26.08
CA GLY A 649 8.59 7.82 27.48
C GLY A 649 7.85 6.56 27.92
N ASN A 650 8.16 6.07 29.16
CA ASN A 650 7.48 4.94 29.78
C ASN A 650 6.23 5.33 30.60
N ALA A 651 5.98 6.64 30.77
CA ALA A 651 4.80 7.13 31.48
C ALA A 651 3.53 6.88 30.62
N ILE A 652 2.53 6.29 31.26
CA ILE A 652 1.24 6.02 30.63
C ILE A 652 0.41 7.31 30.64
N ASN A 653 -0.22 7.63 29.52
CA ASN A 653 -1.19 8.72 29.42
C ASN A 653 -2.45 8.37 30.23
N GLU A 654 -2.68 9.06 31.35
CA GLU A 654 -3.83 8.82 32.20
C GLU A 654 -5.15 9.36 31.62
N ASN A 655 -5.08 10.31 30.70
CA ASN A 655 -6.23 10.94 30.02
C ASN A 655 -6.58 10.26 28.70
N LEU A 656 -6.20 9.02 28.51
CA LEU A 656 -6.40 8.27 27.27
C LEU A 656 -7.90 8.01 27.04
N GLN A 657 -8.35 8.32 25.82
CA GLN A 657 -9.71 8.06 25.37
C GLN A 657 -9.68 7.25 24.09
N ASN A 658 -10.72 6.44 23.89
CA ASN A 658 -10.95 5.80 22.59
C ASN A 658 -11.43 6.83 21.57
N GLU A 659 -11.04 6.63 20.33
CA GLU A 659 -11.60 7.35 19.21
C GLU A 659 -13.03 6.89 18.96
N GLU A 660 -13.94 7.81 18.63
CA GLU A 660 -15.33 7.54 18.34
C GLU A 660 -15.63 7.76 16.86
N ILE A 661 -16.13 6.76 16.18
CA ILE A 661 -16.50 6.85 14.77
C ILE A 661 -18.01 6.58 14.63
N LYS A 662 -18.72 7.49 13.96
CA LYS A 662 -20.11 7.35 13.59
C LYS A 662 -20.22 7.50 12.08
N SER A 663 -20.76 6.49 11.40
CA SER A 663 -20.85 6.48 9.94
C SER A 663 -22.22 6.02 9.47
N PHE A 664 -22.65 6.62 8.37
CA PHE A 664 -23.87 6.27 7.64
C PHE A 664 -23.58 6.32 6.13
N GLU A 665 -24.13 5.35 5.39
CA GLU A 665 -24.00 5.27 3.94
C GLU A 665 -25.33 4.87 3.28
N LEU A 666 -25.52 5.38 2.06
CA LEU A 666 -26.64 5.04 1.18
C LEU A 666 -26.10 4.80 -0.22
N GLY A 667 -26.49 3.69 -0.84
CA GLY A 667 -26.04 3.35 -2.18
C GLY A 667 -27.17 2.91 -3.09
N TYR A 668 -26.93 3.09 -4.40
CA TYR A 668 -27.79 2.61 -5.49
C TYR A 668 -26.93 1.93 -6.54
N GLY A 669 -27.34 0.75 -6.98
CA GLY A 669 -26.71 -0.03 -8.03
C GLY A 669 -27.66 -0.30 -9.19
N PHE A 670 -27.16 -0.21 -10.42
CA PHE A 670 -27.84 -0.66 -11.62
C PHE A 670 -26.89 -1.52 -12.46
N ILE A 671 -27.36 -2.70 -12.87
CA ILE A 671 -26.62 -3.65 -13.71
C ILE A 671 -27.51 -4.00 -14.91
N GLY A 672 -27.21 -3.43 -16.08
CA GLY A 672 -27.80 -3.81 -17.36
C GLY A 672 -26.87 -4.72 -18.16
N SER A 673 -27.29 -5.14 -19.35
CA SER A 673 -26.50 -6.03 -20.22
C SER A 673 -25.19 -5.44 -20.68
N ASN A 674 -25.10 -4.11 -20.88
CA ASN A 674 -23.91 -3.42 -21.38
C ASN A 674 -23.57 -2.16 -20.58
N PHE A 675 -24.27 -1.88 -19.49
CA PHE A 675 -24.06 -0.69 -18.67
C PHE A 675 -24.24 -1.02 -17.20
N LYS A 676 -23.28 -0.57 -16.36
CA LYS A 676 -23.33 -0.66 -14.91
C LYS A 676 -23.08 0.72 -14.31
N VAL A 677 -23.78 1.03 -13.22
CA VAL A 677 -23.50 2.22 -12.41
C VAL A 677 -23.74 1.92 -10.95
N ASN A 678 -22.81 2.38 -10.10
CA ASN A 678 -22.95 2.42 -8.65
C ASN A 678 -22.82 3.86 -8.19
N VAL A 679 -23.75 4.30 -7.34
CA VAL A 679 -23.76 5.63 -6.72
C VAL A 679 -23.79 5.45 -5.21
N ASN A 680 -22.87 6.09 -4.47
CA ASN A 680 -22.79 6.03 -3.03
C ASN A 680 -22.73 7.43 -2.44
N ALA A 681 -23.48 7.66 -1.37
CA ALA A 681 -23.37 8.85 -0.53
C ALA A 681 -22.99 8.43 0.89
N TYR A 682 -22.06 9.13 1.51
CA TYR A 682 -21.58 8.77 2.85
C TYR A 682 -21.41 9.98 3.75
N SER A 683 -21.50 9.75 5.05
CA SER A 683 -21.23 10.72 6.10
C SER A 683 -20.60 10.02 7.30
N THR A 684 -19.35 10.36 7.60
CA THR A 684 -18.61 9.83 8.74
C THR A 684 -18.13 10.99 9.62
N VAL A 685 -18.36 10.90 10.92
CA VAL A 685 -17.77 11.76 11.94
C VAL A 685 -16.77 10.92 12.73
N TRP A 686 -15.56 11.42 12.84
CA TRP A 686 -14.47 10.78 13.57
C TRP A 686 -13.98 11.73 14.65
N GLY A 687 -14.24 11.39 15.88
CA GLY A 687 -14.01 12.21 17.06
C GLY A 687 -13.02 11.60 18.05
N ASN A 688 -12.69 12.37 19.08
CA ASN A 688 -11.80 12.04 20.18
C ASN A 688 -10.40 11.59 19.74
N ARG A 689 -9.92 12.08 18.61
CA ARG A 689 -8.58 11.73 18.11
C ARG A 689 -7.50 12.35 19.00
N PHE A 690 -6.48 11.55 19.26
CA PHE A 690 -5.23 12.02 19.87
C PHE A 690 -4.18 12.25 18.77
N VAL A 691 -3.58 13.44 18.75
CA VAL A 691 -2.45 13.75 17.88
C VAL A 691 -1.34 14.37 18.69
N GLN A 692 -0.14 13.81 18.58
CA GLN A 692 1.07 14.40 19.15
C GLN A 692 1.93 14.97 18.03
N ARG A 693 2.51 16.15 18.27
CA ARG A 693 3.49 16.80 17.40
C ARG A 693 4.70 17.22 18.21
N SER A 694 5.89 17.02 17.68
CA SER A 694 7.11 17.51 18.31
C SER A 694 7.14 19.02 18.26
N LEU A 695 7.49 19.66 19.37
CA LEU A 695 7.86 21.07 19.43
C LEU A 695 9.34 21.14 19.05
N SER A 696 9.66 21.59 17.84
CA SER A 696 11.03 21.90 17.48
C SER A 696 11.37 23.33 17.90
N ASN A 697 12.35 23.44 18.70
CA ASN A 697 13.11 24.55 19.22
C ASN A 697 12.89 25.96 18.60
N GLN A 698 11.71 26.55 18.75
CA GLN A 698 11.54 27.99 18.45
C GLN A 698 11.81 28.93 19.63
N GLN A 699 11.98 28.41 20.87
CA GLN A 699 12.28 29.20 22.08
C GLN A 699 13.20 28.47 23.06
N GLY A 700 13.98 27.46 22.61
CA GLY A 700 14.91 26.75 23.49
C GLY A 700 14.25 25.63 24.33
N VAL A 701 13.04 25.24 24.00
CA VAL A 701 12.32 24.12 24.64
C VAL A 701 12.07 23.03 23.63
N ASP A 702 12.74 21.89 23.79
CA ASP A 702 12.38 20.68 23.09
C ASP A 702 11.22 20.01 23.84
N GLY A 703 10.26 19.44 23.12
CA GLY A 703 9.10 18.85 23.77
C GLY A 703 8.03 18.39 22.78
N SER A 704 6.79 18.33 23.23
CA SER A 704 5.64 17.97 22.40
C SER A 704 4.38 18.77 22.72
N ALA A 705 3.54 18.91 21.70
CA ALA A 705 2.16 19.33 21.86
C ALA A 705 1.23 18.13 21.70
N GLN A 706 0.33 17.94 22.66
CA GLN A 706 -0.67 16.88 22.68
C GLN A 706 -2.05 17.47 22.49
N PHE A 707 -2.68 17.14 21.34
CA PHE A 707 -4.03 17.54 21.01
C PHE A 707 -5.00 16.42 21.32
N LYS A 708 -6.08 16.76 22.00
CA LYS A 708 -7.17 15.84 22.36
C LYS A 708 -8.46 16.29 21.70
N ASP A 709 -9.43 15.38 21.62
CA ASP A 709 -10.79 15.68 21.13
C ASP A 709 -10.84 16.25 19.71
N ILE A 710 -9.91 15.85 18.85
CA ILE A 710 -9.90 16.26 17.45
C ILE A 710 -11.06 15.59 16.72
N ASP A 711 -11.97 16.39 16.17
CA ASP A 711 -13.13 15.92 15.42
C ASP A 711 -13.02 16.32 13.95
N VAL A 712 -13.24 15.34 13.06
CA VAL A 712 -13.21 15.52 11.61
C VAL A 712 -14.48 14.97 11.00
N SER A 713 -15.07 15.72 10.05
CA SER A 713 -16.24 15.29 9.29
C SER A 713 -15.81 14.90 7.87
N HIS A 714 -16.18 13.71 7.43
CA HIS A 714 -15.96 13.20 6.08
C HIS A 714 -17.30 12.91 5.42
N LYS A 715 -17.67 13.68 4.40
CA LYS A 715 -18.90 13.50 3.62
C LYS A 715 -18.56 13.48 2.14
N GLY A 716 -19.35 12.76 1.35
CA GLY A 716 -19.15 12.76 -0.08
C GLY A 716 -20.13 11.92 -0.86
N ILE A 717 -19.99 12.01 -2.19
CA ILE A 717 -20.71 11.23 -3.19
C ILE A 717 -19.69 10.62 -4.12
N GLU A 718 -19.90 9.35 -4.46
CA GLU A 718 -19.06 8.55 -5.34
C GLU A 718 -19.91 7.92 -6.43
N ILE A 719 -19.41 7.92 -7.65
CA ILE A 719 -20.03 7.28 -8.81
C ILE A 719 -18.98 6.41 -9.48
N GLU A 720 -19.33 5.18 -9.80
CA GLU A 720 -18.52 4.26 -10.57
C GLU A 720 -19.37 3.68 -11.70
N THR A 721 -18.87 3.66 -12.92
CA THR A 721 -19.63 3.21 -14.10
C THR A 721 -18.75 2.42 -15.07
N SER A 722 -19.37 1.45 -15.73
CA SER A 722 -18.80 0.69 -16.85
C SER A 722 -19.82 0.60 -17.97
N TYR A 723 -19.39 0.86 -19.20
CA TYR A 723 -20.23 0.81 -20.38
C TYR A 723 -19.52 0.10 -21.53
N ASN A 724 -20.14 -0.93 -22.07
CA ASN A 724 -19.65 -1.73 -23.17
C ASN A 724 -20.51 -1.47 -24.41
N PRO A 725 -20.27 -0.37 -25.18
CA PRO A 725 -21.10 -0.05 -26.35
C PRO A 725 -21.00 -1.11 -27.46
N THR A 726 -19.88 -1.84 -27.49
CA THR A 726 -19.66 -2.97 -28.39
C THR A 726 -18.76 -4.01 -27.72
N ASP A 727 -18.68 -5.22 -28.23
CA ASP A 727 -17.79 -6.29 -27.73
C ASP A 727 -16.30 -5.94 -27.80
N LYS A 728 -15.94 -4.87 -28.52
CA LYS A 728 -14.55 -4.42 -28.71
C LYS A 728 -14.20 -3.18 -27.93
N LEU A 729 -15.17 -2.44 -27.43
CA LEU A 729 -14.96 -1.16 -26.75
C LEU A 729 -15.59 -1.22 -25.35
N ARG A 730 -14.77 -1.00 -24.36
CA ARG A 730 -15.19 -0.79 -22.97
C ARG A 730 -14.81 0.62 -22.52
N LEU A 731 -15.73 1.27 -21.87
CA LEU A 731 -15.55 2.57 -21.21
C LEU A 731 -15.76 2.40 -19.73
N LYS A 732 -14.79 2.85 -18.92
CA LYS A 732 -14.91 2.94 -17.45
C LYS A 732 -14.91 4.40 -17.05
N GLY A 733 -15.67 4.73 -16.00
CA GLY A 733 -15.65 6.06 -15.40
C GLY A 733 -15.81 6.01 -13.89
N MET A 734 -15.13 6.91 -13.20
CA MET A 734 -15.40 7.16 -11.78
C MET A 734 -15.39 8.65 -11.49
N LEU A 735 -16.16 9.03 -10.48
CA LEU A 735 -16.22 10.38 -9.91
C LEU A 735 -16.30 10.27 -8.39
N SER A 736 -15.49 11.05 -7.68
CA SER A 736 -15.58 11.22 -6.23
C SER A 736 -15.57 12.70 -5.88
N ILE A 737 -16.55 13.12 -5.09
CA ILE A 737 -16.67 14.48 -4.56
C ILE A 737 -16.78 14.39 -3.06
N GLY A 738 -15.80 14.93 -2.34
CA GLY A 738 -15.72 14.93 -0.88
C GLY A 738 -15.81 16.34 -0.28
N ASP A 739 -16.25 16.40 0.97
CA ASP A 739 -16.11 17.54 1.87
C ASP A 739 -15.56 17.03 3.20
N TRP A 740 -14.24 17.07 3.33
CA TRP A 740 -13.50 16.57 4.49
C TRP A 740 -12.87 17.72 5.22
N LYS A 741 -13.29 17.94 6.49
CA LYS A 741 -12.86 19.11 7.24
C LYS A 741 -12.92 18.92 8.75
N TYR A 742 -12.10 19.65 9.45
CA TYR A 742 -12.14 19.78 10.90
C TYR A 742 -13.40 20.53 11.33
N THR A 743 -14.00 20.13 12.46
CA THR A 743 -15.30 20.67 12.88
C THR A 743 -15.21 21.76 13.94
N LYS A 744 -14.08 21.87 14.62
CA LYS A 744 -13.81 22.84 15.68
C LYS A 744 -12.32 23.21 15.74
N ASP A 745 -12.00 24.24 16.53
CA ASP A 745 -10.64 24.56 16.94
C ASP A 745 -10.22 23.63 18.09
N PHE A 746 -8.91 23.42 18.27
CA PHE A 746 -8.38 22.43 19.21
C PHE A 746 -7.37 23.06 20.14
N ASP A 747 -7.52 22.76 21.44
CA ASP A 747 -6.51 23.11 22.44
C ASP A 747 -5.49 21.99 22.57
N ALA A 748 -4.22 22.38 22.64
CA ALA A 748 -3.11 21.48 22.94
C ALA A 748 -2.56 21.78 24.32
N GLU A 749 -2.17 20.75 25.01
CA GLU A 749 -1.29 20.85 26.16
C GLU A 749 0.16 20.65 25.68
N LEU A 750 1.04 21.57 26.11
CA LEU A 750 2.44 21.59 25.74
C LEU A 750 3.27 20.98 26.85
N PHE A 751 4.17 20.07 26.48
CA PHE A 751 5.04 19.35 27.41
C PHE A 751 6.50 19.53 27.02
N ASP A 752 7.39 19.63 28.01
CA ASP A 752 8.83 19.48 27.81
C ASP A 752 9.24 18.00 27.63
N ASP A 753 10.52 17.73 27.40
CA ASP A 753 11.06 16.38 27.25
C ASP A 753 10.95 15.52 28.52
N ASN A 754 10.71 16.14 29.69
CA ASN A 754 10.48 15.48 30.95
C ASN A 754 9.00 15.22 31.25
N GLN A 755 8.10 15.40 30.28
CA GLN A 755 6.64 15.29 30.44
C GLN A 755 6.02 16.32 31.41
N GLN A 756 6.72 17.41 31.73
CA GLN A 756 6.15 18.49 32.52
C GLN A 756 5.33 19.41 31.61
N SER A 757 4.12 19.74 32.03
CA SER A 757 3.30 20.73 31.30
C SER A 757 3.96 22.10 31.35
N ILE A 758 4.21 22.69 30.19
CA ILE A 758 4.83 24.01 30.04
C ILE A 758 3.85 25.07 29.52
N GLY A 759 2.60 24.69 29.30
CA GLY A 759 1.54 25.62 28.88
C GLY A 759 0.49 24.98 28.00
N THR A 760 -0.35 25.83 27.42
CA THR A 760 -1.38 25.44 26.45
C THR A 760 -1.28 26.30 25.19
N GLY A 761 -1.71 25.75 24.07
CA GLY A 761 -1.80 26.46 22.80
C GLY A 761 -3.08 26.06 22.07
N THR A 762 -3.62 26.95 21.26
CA THR A 762 -4.81 26.65 20.44
C THR A 762 -4.42 26.57 18.97
N LEU A 763 -4.89 25.52 18.27
CA LEU A 763 -4.89 25.45 16.82
C LEU A 763 -6.27 25.83 16.28
N TYR A 764 -6.30 26.81 15.41
CA TYR A 764 -7.50 27.32 14.77
C TYR A 764 -7.76 26.56 13.48
N LEU A 765 -8.34 25.36 13.58
CA LEU A 765 -8.56 24.43 12.46
C LEU A 765 -10.04 24.30 12.06
N LYS A 766 -10.95 25.00 12.71
CA LYS A 766 -12.37 24.93 12.34
C LYS A 766 -12.57 25.26 10.86
N ASP A 767 -13.28 24.35 10.16
CA ASP A 767 -13.53 24.38 8.72
C ASP A 767 -12.29 24.22 7.82
N ALA A 768 -11.08 24.05 8.36
CA ALA A 768 -9.90 23.72 7.57
C ALA A 768 -10.08 22.36 6.89
N LYS A 769 -9.69 22.27 5.62
CA LYS A 769 -9.78 21.04 4.84
C LYS A 769 -8.71 20.04 5.26
N VAL A 770 -9.03 18.74 5.16
CA VAL A 770 -8.06 17.68 5.38
C VAL A 770 -7.01 17.72 4.27
N GLY A 771 -5.75 17.73 4.66
CA GLY A 771 -4.60 17.76 3.76
C GLY A 771 -4.24 16.40 3.19
N ASP A 772 -3.37 16.39 2.18
CA ASP A 772 -2.81 15.22 1.52
C ASP A 772 -3.86 14.21 1.00
N ALA A 773 -5.06 14.70 0.70
CA ALA A 773 -6.16 13.92 0.15
C ALA A 773 -7.01 14.77 -0.78
N ALA A 774 -7.19 14.32 -2.01
CA ALA A 774 -7.94 15.09 -3.02
C ALA A 774 -9.44 14.93 -2.81
N GLN A 775 -10.14 16.04 -2.57
CA GLN A 775 -11.59 16.06 -2.34
C GLN A 775 -12.40 15.92 -3.64
N PHE A 776 -11.76 16.10 -4.79
CA PHE A 776 -12.34 15.82 -6.09
C PHE A 776 -11.40 14.96 -6.92
N THR A 777 -11.86 13.80 -7.35
CA THR A 777 -11.16 12.95 -8.30
C THR A 777 -12.13 12.43 -9.36
N SER A 778 -11.68 12.39 -10.61
CA SER A 778 -12.40 11.70 -11.68
C SER A 778 -11.45 10.91 -12.55
N TYR A 779 -11.94 9.82 -13.11
CA TYR A 779 -11.19 8.97 -14.04
C TYR A 779 -12.12 8.50 -15.15
N VAL A 780 -11.62 8.54 -16.38
CA VAL A 780 -12.27 7.91 -17.53
C VAL A 780 -11.24 7.07 -18.28
N GLU A 781 -11.65 5.91 -18.74
CA GLU A 781 -10.82 4.98 -19.50
C GLU A 781 -11.58 4.43 -20.68
N ALA A 782 -10.94 4.38 -21.83
CA ALA A 782 -11.38 3.67 -22.99
C ALA A 782 -10.41 2.51 -23.28
N ASP A 783 -10.95 1.33 -23.45
CA ASP A 783 -10.23 0.10 -23.73
C ASP A 783 -10.79 -0.51 -25.01
N TYR A 784 -9.93 -0.65 -26.01
CA TYR A 784 -10.35 -1.03 -27.37
C TYR A 784 -9.55 -2.21 -27.91
N GLN A 785 -10.26 -3.27 -28.33
CA GLN A 785 -9.70 -4.45 -28.96
C GLN A 785 -9.60 -4.27 -30.47
N ILE A 786 -8.38 -4.22 -30.99
CA ILE A 786 -8.07 -4.09 -32.43
C ILE A 786 -7.76 -5.48 -33.01
N GLY A 787 -8.73 -6.09 -33.62
CA GLY A 787 -8.64 -7.47 -34.12
C GLY A 787 -8.47 -8.44 -32.93
N SER A 788 -7.91 -9.63 -33.15
CA SER A 788 -7.77 -10.67 -32.13
C SER A 788 -6.51 -10.54 -31.24
N LYS A 789 -5.52 -9.74 -31.66
CA LYS A 789 -4.17 -9.77 -31.07
C LYS A 789 -3.76 -8.47 -30.37
N LEU A 790 -4.31 -7.32 -30.76
CA LEU A 790 -3.91 -6.01 -30.26
C LEU A 790 -5.02 -5.38 -29.42
N ARG A 791 -4.70 -4.97 -28.22
CA ARG A 791 -5.55 -4.21 -27.32
C ARG A 791 -4.86 -2.91 -26.94
N VAL A 792 -5.59 -1.79 -26.95
CA VAL A 792 -5.09 -0.46 -26.58
C VAL A 792 -6.01 0.13 -25.52
N ASP A 793 -5.45 0.70 -24.49
CA ASP A 793 -6.18 1.41 -23.45
C ASP A 793 -5.63 2.83 -23.24
N LEU A 794 -6.54 3.77 -23.05
CA LEU A 794 -6.25 5.19 -22.77
C LEU A 794 -7.07 5.62 -21.57
N GLY A 795 -6.38 6.07 -20.52
CA GLY A 795 -6.99 6.59 -19.31
C GLY A 795 -6.70 8.07 -19.12
N TYR A 796 -7.63 8.81 -18.50
CA TYR A 796 -7.42 10.19 -18.07
C TYR A 796 -7.96 10.38 -16.68
N ARG A 797 -7.08 10.82 -15.75
CA ARG A 797 -7.40 11.15 -14.38
C ARG A 797 -7.32 12.65 -14.17
N PHE A 798 -8.34 13.25 -13.53
CA PHE A 798 -8.34 14.63 -13.12
C PHE A 798 -8.48 14.73 -11.60
N VAL A 799 -7.69 15.62 -10.99
CA VAL A 799 -7.58 15.83 -9.54
C VAL A 799 -7.75 17.32 -9.24
N ASP A 800 -8.63 17.63 -8.32
CA ASP A 800 -8.84 18.98 -7.76
C ASP A 800 -9.17 18.89 -6.25
N GLY A 801 -9.24 20.05 -5.57
CA GLY A 801 -9.52 20.05 -4.13
C GLY A 801 -8.47 19.30 -3.32
N LEU A 802 -7.22 19.31 -3.75
CA LEU A 802 -6.08 18.86 -2.98
C LEU A 802 -5.60 20.01 -2.11
N TYR A 803 -5.39 19.74 -0.82
CA TYR A 803 -4.94 20.74 0.15
C TYR A 803 -3.64 20.30 0.80
N ALA A 804 -2.82 21.27 1.19
CA ALA A 804 -1.60 21.01 1.96
C ALA A 804 -1.93 20.45 3.35
N ASP A 805 -1.07 19.57 3.86
CA ASP A 805 -1.15 19.13 5.25
C ASP A 805 -0.72 20.27 6.18
N TYR A 806 -1.10 20.21 7.44
CA TYR A 806 -0.77 21.25 8.42
C TYR A 806 0.28 20.79 9.43
N SER A 807 1.04 21.75 9.93
CA SER A 807 1.93 21.58 11.08
C SER A 807 1.50 22.49 12.21
N ILE A 808 1.66 22.05 13.45
CA ILE A 808 1.41 22.89 14.63
C ILE A 808 2.34 24.11 14.73
N THR A 809 3.45 24.07 14.03
CA THR A 809 4.41 25.18 13.91
C THR A 809 4.09 26.10 12.74
N ASP A 810 3.06 25.77 11.96
CA ASP A 810 2.61 26.59 10.85
C ASP A 810 1.89 27.82 11.40
N SER A 811 2.47 28.99 11.17
CA SER A 811 1.95 30.26 11.67
C SER A 811 0.52 30.55 11.20
N GLU A 812 0.08 29.95 10.11
CA GLU A 812 -1.29 30.09 9.59
C GLU A 812 -2.33 29.61 10.63
N PHE A 813 -2.09 28.48 11.28
CA PHE A 813 -3.07 27.88 12.18
C PHE A 813 -2.94 28.30 13.66
N THR A 814 -1.95 29.11 14.00
CA THR A 814 -1.78 29.63 15.37
C THR A 814 -2.54 30.93 15.61
N GLN A 815 -3.22 31.47 14.59
CA GLN A 815 -3.95 32.71 14.66
C GLN A 815 -5.44 32.53 14.35
N PRO A 816 -6.36 33.17 15.09
CA PRO A 816 -7.77 33.16 14.75
C PRO A 816 -8.01 33.91 13.43
N GLY A 817 -8.95 33.40 12.63
CA GLY A 817 -9.30 34.03 11.35
C GLY A 817 -8.28 33.79 10.24
N ASN A 818 -7.50 32.74 10.34
CA ASN A 818 -6.56 32.29 9.33
C ASN A 818 -7.25 31.95 7.99
N LYS A 819 -6.46 31.78 6.93
CA LYS A 819 -6.97 31.45 5.58
C LYS A 819 -7.30 29.97 5.38
N GLY A 820 -7.03 29.12 6.35
CA GLY A 820 -7.20 27.66 6.30
C GLY A 820 -6.12 26.95 5.50
N ALA A 821 -6.36 25.68 5.17
CA ALA A 821 -5.42 24.86 4.42
C ALA A 821 -5.22 25.40 2.98
N LEU A 822 -3.97 25.48 2.53
CA LEU A 822 -3.60 25.95 1.21
C LEU A 822 -4.12 24.98 0.14
N LYS A 823 -4.99 25.47 -0.75
CA LYS A 823 -5.43 24.69 -1.92
C LYS A 823 -4.30 24.61 -2.95
N LEU A 824 -3.95 23.39 -3.35
CA LEU A 824 -2.96 23.12 -4.38
C LEU A 824 -3.60 23.16 -5.78
N PRO A 825 -2.82 23.44 -6.84
CA PRO A 825 -3.33 23.50 -8.21
C PRO A 825 -3.93 22.18 -8.67
N SER A 826 -5.03 22.24 -9.40
CA SER A 826 -5.62 21.07 -10.07
C SER A 826 -4.73 20.56 -11.19
N TYR A 827 -4.82 19.27 -11.49
CA TYR A 827 -4.05 18.66 -12.58
C TYR A 827 -4.77 17.48 -13.24
N GLY A 828 -4.34 17.15 -14.47
CA GLY A 828 -4.83 16.00 -15.22
C GLY A 828 -3.67 15.15 -15.75
N LEU A 829 -3.81 13.83 -15.64
CA LEU A 829 -2.82 12.85 -16.09
C LEU A 829 -3.47 11.91 -17.11
N ALA A 830 -2.80 11.72 -18.25
CA ALA A 830 -3.21 10.74 -19.26
C ALA A 830 -2.24 9.57 -19.27
N ASP A 831 -2.76 8.35 -19.33
CA ASP A 831 -1.99 7.12 -19.40
C ASP A 831 -2.39 6.31 -20.63
N LEU A 832 -1.41 5.75 -21.34
CA LEU A 832 -1.61 4.97 -22.55
C LEU A 832 -1.01 3.58 -22.38
N GLY A 833 -1.76 2.55 -22.76
CA GLY A 833 -1.31 1.18 -22.77
C GLY A 833 -1.58 0.46 -24.08
N ALA A 834 -0.72 -0.48 -24.46
CA ALA A 834 -0.93 -1.36 -25.61
C ALA A 834 -0.41 -2.77 -25.30
N THR A 835 -1.24 -3.79 -25.60
CA THR A 835 -0.88 -5.20 -25.43
C THR A 835 -1.00 -5.92 -26.76
N TYR A 836 0.08 -6.58 -27.19
CA TYR A 836 0.09 -7.45 -28.35
C TYR A 836 0.31 -8.90 -27.92
N ARG A 837 -0.60 -9.80 -28.34
CA ARG A 837 -0.60 -11.22 -28.03
C ARG A 837 -0.15 -12.02 -29.24
N PHE A 838 0.71 -13.00 -29.04
CA PHE A 838 1.28 -13.83 -30.10
C PHE A 838 1.81 -15.14 -29.53
N GLU A 839 2.18 -16.06 -30.37
CA GLU A 839 2.86 -17.28 -29.97
C GLU A 839 4.36 -17.19 -30.27
N ILE A 840 5.17 -17.76 -29.39
CA ILE A 840 6.61 -17.92 -29.56
C ILE A 840 7.00 -19.36 -29.19
N LEU A 841 7.61 -20.07 -30.16
CA LEU A 841 8.04 -21.48 -29.97
C LEU A 841 6.91 -22.41 -29.47
N GLY A 842 5.67 -22.17 -29.89
CA GLY A 842 4.50 -22.95 -29.46
C GLY A 842 3.97 -22.59 -28.07
N SER A 843 4.46 -21.53 -27.47
CA SER A 843 4.02 -21.02 -26.17
C SER A 843 3.34 -19.66 -26.32
N ASP A 844 2.36 -19.42 -25.49
CA ASP A 844 1.63 -18.15 -25.44
C ASP A 844 2.51 -17.00 -24.94
N ALA A 845 2.54 -15.90 -25.70
CA ALA A 845 3.32 -14.73 -25.37
C ALA A 845 2.50 -13.45 -25.45
N SER A 846 2.82 -12.49 -24.58
CA SER A 846 2.26 -11.14 -24.62
C SER A 846 3.37 -10.09 -24.46
N PHE A 847 3.29 -9.05 -25.30
CA PHE A 847 4.14 -7.87 -25.18
C PHE A 847 3.26 -6.69 -24.78
N ARG A 848 3.58 -6.03 -23.69
CA ARG A 848 2.85 -4.86 -23.17
C ARG A 848 3.76 -3.64 -23.11
N VAL A 849 3.19 -2.49 -23.48
CA VAL A 849 3.79 -1.16 -23.30
C VAL A 849 2.85 -0.32 -22.45
N ASN A 850 3.39 0.35 -21.43
CA ASN A 850 2.67 1.37 -20.65
C ASN A 850 3.43 2.68 -20.71
N VAL A 851 2.71 3.78 -20.89
CA VAL A 851 3.22 5.16 -20.78
C VAL A 851 2.33 5.90 -19.79
N ASN A 852 2.88 6.29 -18.66
CA ASN A 852 2.17 7.05 -17.61
C ASN A 852 2.51 8.53 -17.76
N ASN A 853 1.56 9.41 -17.42
CA ASN A 853 1.66 10.86 -17.59
C ASN A 853 2.16 11.22 -19.01
N LEU A 854 1.39 10.78 -20.03
CA LEU A 854 1.72 10.88 -21.46
C LEU A 854 2.14 12.29 -21.88
N PHE A 855 1.53 13.33 -21.30
CA PHE A 855 1.77 14.74 -21.64
C PHE A 855 2.85 15.40 -20.79
N ASP A 856 3.52 14.65 -19.91
CA ASP A 856 4.57 15.14 -19.04
C ASP A 856 4.13 16.28 -18.12
N THR A 857 2.88 16.23 -17.65
CA THR A 857 2.27 17.27 -16.79
C THR A 857 3.08 17.47 -15.52
N TYR A 858 3.39 18.73 -15.19
CA TYR A 858 3.96 19.12 -13.90
C TYR A 858 2.83 19.36 -12.89
N TYR A 859 2.93 18.74 -11.73
CA TYR A 859 1.94 18.86 -10.67
C TYR A 859 2.56 18.70 -9.28
N ILE A 860 1.98 19.35 -8.29
CA ILE A 860 2.29 19.14 -6.88
C ILE A 860 1.43 17.95 -6.41
N ALA A 861 2.09 16.92 -5.92
CA ALA A 861 1.44 15.74 -5.37
C ALA A 861 1.07 15.91 -3.88
N GLU A 862 1.91 16.59 -3.11
CA GLU A 862 1.73 16.85 -1.67
C GLU A 862 2.45 18.14 -1.25
N SER A 863 1.97 18.79 -0.18
CA SER A 863 2.64 19.92 0.48
C SER A 863 2.45 19.83 1.99
N ASN A 864 3.49 20.13 2.76
CA ASN A 864 3.43 20.16 4.22
C ASN A 864 3.50 21.55 4.84
N THR A 865 3.31 22.60 4.04
CA THR A 865 3.26 24.00 4.48
C THR A 865 2.12 24.74 3.84
N ASN A 866 1.60 25.77 4.53
CA ASN A 866 0.41 26.53 4.16
C ASN A 866 0.70 28.02 3.99
N ILE A 867 1.75 28.38 3.24
CA ILE A 867 2.10 29.78 2.98
C ILE A 867 1.22 30.29 1.84
N HIS A 868 0.26 31.12 2.16
CA HIS A 868 -0.60 31.78 1.18
C HIS A 868 0.12 32.91 0.47
N ALA A 869 0.02 32.97 -0.85
CA ALA A 869 0.62 34.01 -1.64
C ALA A 869 0.03 35.39 -1.30
N GLY A 870 0.89 36.40 -1.19
CA GLY A 870 0.54 37.82 -1.11
C GLY A 870 0.94 38.53 -2.40
N ASP A 871 0.66 39.87 -2.49
CA ASP A 871 0.91 40.67 -3.70
C ASP A 871 2.38 40.69 -4.16
N ALA A 872 3.33 40.53 -3.23
CA ALA A 872 4.76 40.50 -3.50
C ALA A 872 5.37 39.10 -3.56
N SER A 873 4.53 38.06 -3.46
CA SER A 873 5.03 36.67 -3.47
C SER A 873 5.45 36.23 -4.86
N GLU A 874 6.61 35.59 -4.96
CA GLU A 874 6.95 34.78 -6.12
C GLU A 874 6.10 33.51 -6.08
N THR A 875 5.45 33.18 -7.19
CA THR A 875 4.51 32.04 -7.23
C THR A 875 4.77 31.13 -8.41
N TRP A 876 4.46 29.84 -8.20
CA TRP A 876 4.32 28.84 -9.25
C TRP A 876 2.87 28.37 -9.30
N ASN A 877 2.20 28.56 -10.42
CA ASN A 877 0.78 28.26 -10.60
C ASN A 877 -0.10 28.79 -9.43
N GLY A 878 0.22 29.97 -8.89
CA GLY A 878 -0.50 30.60 -7.78
C GLY A 878 -0.09 30.13 -6.37
N VAL A 879 0.83 29.18 -6.25
CA VAL A 879 1.40 28.73 -4.97
C VAL A 879 2.67 29.51 -4.68
N ASP A 880 2.79 30.09 -3.48
CA ASP A 880 4.01 30.77 -3.03
C ASP A 880 5.20 29.81 -3.06
N THR A 881 6.32 30.22 -3.69
CA THR A 881 7.48 29.37 -3.93
C THR A 881 8.22 28.95 -2.65
N ARG A 882 7.92 29.55 -1.52
CA ARG A 882 8.43 29.13 -0.20
C ARG A 882 7.75 27.87 0.35
N ASN A 883 6.59 27.46 -0.23
CA ASN A 883 5.95 26.23 0.20
C ASN A 883 6.82 25.02 -0.10
N SER A 884 6.90 24.12 0.87
CA SER A 884 7.60 22.84 0.76
C SER A 884 6.69 21.79 0.18
N VAL A 885 7.10 21.18 -0.93
CA VAL A 885 6.27 20.33 -1.75
C VAL A 885 7.01 19.08 -2.21
N TRP A 886 6.25 18.07 -2.66
CA TRP A 886 6.73 17.06 -3.57
C TRP A 886 6.02 17.17 -4.91
N PHE A 887 6.81 17.34 -5.96
CA PHE A 887 6.31 17.23 -7.32
C PHE A 887 6.09 15.78 -7.68
N GLY A 888 4.99 15.51 -8.40
CA GLY A 888 4.74 14.20 -8.98
C GLY A 888 5.66 13.87 -10.15
N PHE A 889 5.67 12.59 -10.53
CA PHE A 889 6.49 12.11 -11.64
C PHE A 889 6.04 12.68 -12.98
N GLY A 890 6.99 12.92 -13.85
CA GLY A 890 6.74 13.17 -15.25
C GLY A 890 6.36 11.92 -16.03
N ARG A 891 6.52 12.01 -17.35
CA ARG A 891 6.27 10.87 -18.21
C ARG A 891 7.24 9.73 -17.91
N THR A 892 6.66 8.57 -17.62
CA THR A 892 7.40 7.31 -17.45
C THR A 892 6.86 6.26 -18.40
N PHE A 893 7.70 5.31 -18.79
CA PHE A 893 7.28 4.18 -19.60
C PHE A 893 7.86 2.87 -19.05
N ASN A 894 7.16 1.80 -19.34
CA ASN A 894 7.67 0.46 -19.16
C ASN A 894 7.16 -0.48 -20.25
N THR A 895 7.97 -1.50 -20.54
CA THR A 895 7.58 -2.58 -21.45
C THR A 895 7.80 -3.92 -20.77
N SER A 896 6.96 -4.90 -21.10
CA SER A 896 7.13 -6.26 -20.59
C SER A 896 6.82 -7.31 -21.66
N LEU A 897 7.63 -8.38 -21.65
CA LEU A 897 7.40 -9.59 -22.43
C LEU A 897 7.12 -10.72 -21.43
N LYS A 898 5.94 -11.35 -21.53
CA LYS A 898 5.54 -12.51 -20.74
C LYS A 898 5.33 -13.70 -21.65
N VAL A 899 5.91 -14.85 -21.29
CA VAL A 899 5.73 -16.13 -21.98
C VAL A 899 5.17 -17.13 -20.98
N ARG A 900 4.20 -17.94 -21.40
CA ARG A 900 3.58 -19.01 -20.61
C ARG A 900 3.84 -20.36 -21.26
N PHE A 901 4.20 -21.37 -20.47
CA PHE A 901 4.56 -22.71 -20.92
C PHE A 901 3.62 -23.74 -20.33
#